data_79fc85d6cba12217557c56a3b0c98926
#
_entry.id   79fc85d6cba12217557c56a3b0c98926
#
_cell.length_a   1.000
_cell.length_b   1.000
_cell.length_c   1.000
_cell.angle_alpha   90.00
_cell.angle_beta   90.00
_cell.angle_gamma   90.00
#
_symmetry.space_group_name_H-M   'P 1'
#
loop_
_entity.id
_entity.type
_entity.pdbx_description
1 polymer ?
#
loop_
_entity_poly.entity_id
_entity_poly.type
_entity_poly.pdbx_seq_one_letter_code
_entity_poly.pdbx_strand_id
1 'polypeptide(L)'
;MIRLEIRGGLGHRARAVTAQLPFLGLTAIGTCEATAVYFLDADFDDDALELLCARLLRDPVTETAAWMRDPRDHAGRPAAVEVARKRGVTDAEARVLENALVRLGLPPARAARATRYEFAGTPGEADLHRIARDLLCNATTERYAVGWLQPEFEEGAGHSSRCETIPVRDLTDVLLAALSRDRSLSLSLNEMQAIRQAFQDFGRDPTDVELETLAQTWSEHCQHKTFKARIRFRHEDLQGRPIGTETIDGIFDTCIRAVNHEVAKEWLVSVFEDDAGVIRFTDDLDLAFKVETHNHPSALDPFGGAHTGVGGVVRDVLGVSARPIAATDVLCFGPPDLPDAEVPAGTLHPRRIREGVVRGIGDYGNKLGLPTLSGAIVYDRGYVNNPLVYCGCIGVAPHGAHPTGAEVGDLVVALGGRTGLDGLHGATFSSADLAEDTRETQGSAVQIGDPILEKGLMELLGKARDERLYTAVTDCGAGGFSSAIGEMGSELGVEVHLDRIPVKYPDLAPWELWLSEAQERMVVAVPPARLARLQALADHWEVELSILGKFTGDHELHIRHEGRTVGRLPMDFVHHGWPRPELNAIHREPSTCDPAGTPWTDGNQALKTLLTHPSVSSKEAVIRTFDHEVRGGTLVRPLTGPCQDGPADGVVFEPLEAAGSGRAVAVAQGINPTLGLHDPYAMGGAAVDETVRNLVCAGADPDHIALLDNFCWGNPTLPDRLGALVRAAQGCRDAAIALQAPFISGKDSLYNEYDGKPIPGTLLISGIGIVPDVDHCMTAHAKRSGSLLFVLGDTRAELGGSLLHSLYGLSGGTPPVTKAAFGNRYRALHGLVRSGSVLSAHDASEGGLALAAVEMALAGRMGMDLDLTEVHADPWHALFSESNGRILIEIDPEAVGAVTNACSDLPLLRLGRLGGERALLRHNGTVHVDAAVETLAACWRGAEV
;
A
#
# COMPACT_ATOMS: atom_id res chain seq x y z
N MET A 1 32.35 -23.30 13.88
CA MET A 1 30.98 -22.74 13.83
C MET A 1 30.41 -22.63 15.23
N ILE A 2 29.79 -21.51 15.56
CA ILE A 2 29.20 -21.24 16.87
C ILE A 2 27.68 -21.06 16.68
N ARG A 3 26.89 -21.62 17.59
CA ARG A 3 25.45 -21.42 17.70
C ARG A 3 25.14 -20.69 19.00
N LEU A 4 24.39 -19.59 18.92
CA LEU A 4 23.91 -18.79 20.04
C LEU A 4 22.37 -18.91 20.12
N GLU A 5 21.83 -19.16 21.30
CA GLU A 5 20.38 -19.20 21.56
C GLU A 5 20.00 -18.10 22.54
N ILE A 6 19.09 -17.22 22.12
CA ILE A 6 18.53 -16.14 22.94
C ILE A 6 17.07 -16.45 23.25
N ARG A 7 16.75 -16.66 24.53
CA ARG A 7 15.43 -17.07 25.01
C ARG A 7 14.76 -15.93 25.76
N GLY A 8 13.43 -15.81 25.61
CA GLY A 8 12.60 -14.81 26.30
C GLY A 8 11.98 -13.77 25.37
N GLY A 9 12.74 -13.22 24.42
CA GLY A 9 12.31 -12.11 23.58
C GLY A 9 11.18 -12.41 22.58
N LEU A 10 11.03 -13.68 22.16
CA LEU A 10 10.04 -14.07 21.15
C LEU A 10 8.71 -14.59 21.74
N GLY A 11 8.39 -14.25 22.98
CA GLY A 11 7.17 -14.72 23.65
C GLY A 11 5.87 -14.33 22.95
N HIS A 12 5.84 -13.20 22.23
CA HIS A 12 4.69 -12.79 21.43
C HIS A 12 4.48 -13.71 20.22
N ARG A 13 5.54 -14.13 19.52
CA ARG A 13 5.47 -15.11 18.42
C ARG A 13 5.00 -16.46 18.92
N ALA A 14 5.52 -16.91 20.04
CA ALA A 14 5.12 -18.16 20.69
C ALA A 14 3.62 -18.18 21.03
N ARG A 15 3.09 -17.08 21.58
CA ARG A 15 1.65 -16.95 21.87
C ARG A 15 0.80 -16.98 20.61
N ALA A 16 1.21 -16.27 19.55
CA ALA A 16 0.50 -16.27 18.27
C ALA A 16 0.43 -17.67 17.66
N VAL A 17 1.53 -18.43 17.68
CA VAL A 17 1.56 -19.82 17.22
C VAL A 17 0.66 -20.70 18.09
N THR A 18 0.75 -20.58 19.40
CA THR A 18 -0.09 -21.35 20.34
C THR A 18 -1.59 -21.13 20.08
N ALA A 19 -2.00 -19.88 19.81
CA ALA A 19 -3.39 -19.54 19.53
C ALA A 19 -3.91 -20.17 18.22
N GLN A 20 -3.02 -20.48 17.27
CA GLN A 20 -3.38 -21.04 15.96
C GLN A 20 -3.39 -22.58 15.92
N LEU A 21 -2.74 -23.26 16.87
CA LEU A 21 -2.70 -24.72 16.90
C LEU A 21 -4.08 -25.39 16.90
N PRO A 22 -5.11 -24.87 17.63
CA PRO A 22 -6.45 -25.44 17.59
C PRO A 22 -7.11 -25.43 16.21
N PHE A 23 -6.82 -24.45 15.37
CA PHE A 23 -7.35 -24.37 14.00
C PHE A 23 -6.77 -25.43 13.07
N LEU A 24 -5.60 -25.98 13.40
CA LEU A 24 -5.06 -27.17 12.74
C LEU A 24 -5.61 -28.49 13.34
N GLY A 25 -6.54 -28.44 14.27
CA GLY A 25 -7.03 -29.63 14.99
C GLY A 25 -6.01 -30.22 15.99
N LEU A 26 -4.94 -29.47 16.30
CA LEU A 26 -3.84 -29.93 17.16
C LEU A 26 -4.06 -29.52 18.63
N THR A 27 -5.23 -29.78 19.18
CA THR A 27 -5.64 -29.37 20.53
C THR A 27 -4.88 -30.08 21.67
N ALA A 28 -4.17 -31.17 21.35
CA ALA A 28 -3.35 -31.92 22.33
C ALA A 28 -1.95 -31.28 22.52
N ILE A 29 -1.55 -30.32 21.69
CA ILE A 29 -0.29 -29.59 21.82
C ILE A 29 -0.57 -28.37 22.71
N GLY A 30 0.14 -28.25 23.81
CA GLY A 30 -0.13 -27.26 24.85
C GLY A 30 0.37 -25.88 24.47
N THR A 31 1.63 -25.59 24.80
CA THR A 31 2.25 -24.28 24.58
C THR A 31 3.40 -24.38 23.60
N CYS A 32 3.68 -23.27 22.93
CA CYS A 32 4.87 -23.09 22.10
C CYS A 32 5.83 -22.14 22.81
N GLU A 33 7.12 -22.43 22.76
CA GLU A 33 8.20 -21.50 23.10
C GLU A 33 8.99 -21.14 21.85
N ALA A 34 9.39 -19.89 21.68
CA ALA A 34 10.19 -19.43 20.56
C ALA A 34 11.54 -18.88 21.04
N THR A 35 12.62 -19.32 20.39
CA THR A 35 14.00 -18.96 20.70
C THR A 35 14.66 -18.38 19.47
N ALA A 36 15.32 -17.23 19.56
CA ALA A 36 16.16 -16.72 18.49
C ALA A 36 17.48 -17.50 18.47
N VAL A 37 17.88 -17.94 17.27
CA VAL A 37 19.11 -18.70 17.07
C VAL A 37 19.99 -17.96 16.09
N TYR A 38 21.23 -17.67 16.49
CA TYR A 38 22.24 -17.09 15.63
C TYR A 38 23.37 -18.07 15.41
N PHE A 39 23.87 -18.10 14.19
CA PHE A 39 25.04 -18.89 13.80
C PHE A 39 26.16 -17.96 13.39
N LEU A 40 27.38 -18.27 13.82
CA LEU A 40 28.59 -17.54 13.45
C LEU A 40 29.61 -18.51 12.87
N ASP A 41 30.11 -18.17 11.69
CA ASP A 41 31.24 -18.87 11.07
C ASP A 41 32.55 -18.27 11.60
N ALA A 42 32.83 -18.52 12.85
CA ALA A 42 33.94 -17.93 13.60
C ALA A 42 34.45 -18.86 14.67
N ASP A 43 35.61 -18.55 15.20
CA ASP A 43 36.21 -19.18 16.39
C ASP A 43 36.45 -18.12 17.46
N PHE A 44 35.34 -17.70 18.13
CA PHE A 44 35.38 -16.74 19.24
C PHE A 44 35.54 -17.47 20.57
N ASP A 45 36.30 -16.88 21.50
CA ASP A 45 36.38 -17.33 22.87
C ASP A 45 35.09 -16.96 23.66
N ASP A 46 34.98 -17.42 24.92
CA ASP A 46 33.78 -17.19 25.71
C ASP A 46 33.64 -15.71 26.15
N ASP A 47 34.74 -14.97 26.28
CA ASP A 47 34.73 -13.56 26.61
C ASP A 47 34.15 -12.74 25.45
N ALA A 48 34.52 -13.05 24.21
CA ALA A 48 33.95 -12.41 23.01
C ALA A 48 32.47 -12.74 22.85
N LEU A 49 32.05 -13.96 23.11
CA LEU A 49 30.65 -14.37 23.04
C LEU A 49 29.81 -13.71 24.14
N GLU A 50 30.32 -13.63 25.37
CA GLU A 50 29.63 -12.90 26.44
C GLU A 50 29.52 -11.40 26.14
N LEU A 51 30.58 -10.78 25.58
CA LEU A 51 30.55 -9.40 25.13
C LEU A 51 29.47 -9.17 24.08
N LEU A 52 29.42 -10.05 23.07
CA LEU A 52 28.42 -10.00 21.99
C LEU A 52 26.99 -10.12 22.53
N CYS A 53 26.75 -11.11 23.40
CA CYS A 53 25.45 -11.31 24.02
C CYS A 53 25.05 -10.12 24.92
N ALA A 54 25.94 -9.64 25.75
CA ALA A 54 25.66 -8.58 26.73
C ALA A 54 25.45 -7.21 26.09
N ARG A 55 26.08 -6.96 24.94
CA ARG A 55 26.05 -5.64 24.27
C ARG A 55 25.06 -5.54 23.13
N LEU A 56 24.71 -6.67 22.50
CA LEU A 56 23.91 -6.67 21.29
C LEU A 56 22.72 -7.63 21.32
N LEU A 57 22.92 -8.93 21.63
CA LEU A 57 21.95 -9.97 21.32
C LEU A 57 20.92 -10.20 22.42
N ARG A 58 21.20 -9.82 23.67
CA ARG A 58 20.39 -10.16 24.83
C ARG A 58 19.92 -8.90 25.58
N ASP A 59 18.63 -8.78 25.81
CA ASP A 59 18.09 -7.90 26.84
C ASP A 59 18.45 -8.50 28.24
N PRO A 60 19.19 -7.76 29.09
CA PRO A 60 19.67 -8.33 30.35
C PRO A 60 18.57 -8.58 31.39
N VAL A 61 17.36 -8.04 31.20
CA VAL A 61 16.23 -8.17 32.14
C VAL A 61 15.31 -9.31 31.75
N THR A 62 15.02 -9.47 30.46
CA THR A 62 13.98 -10.38 29.97
C THR A 62 14.52 -11.59 29.25
N GLU A 63 15.81 -11.60 28.88
CA GLU A 63 16.38 -12.64 28.02
C GLU A 63 17.57 -13.35 28.65
N THR A 64 17.77 -14.60 28.25
CA THR A 64 18.93 -15.40 28.57
C THR A 64 19.65 -15.85 27.31
N ALA A 65 20.97 -15.93 27.35
CA ALA A 65 21.81 -16.38 26.26
C ALA A 65 22.51 -17.70 26.61
N ALA A 66 22.64 -18.57 25.63
CA ALA A 66 23.46 -19.78 25.71
C ALA A 66 24.14 -20.00 24.37
N TRP A 67 25.35 -20.55 24.38
CA TRP A 67 26.07 -20.85 23.14
C TRP A 67 26.72 -22.23 23.18
N MET A 68 26.99 -22.76 22.01
CA MET A 68 27.68 -24.02 21.82
C MET A 68 28.56 -23.96 20.57
N ARG A 69 29.72 -24.65 20.67
CA ARG A 69 30.63 -24.82 19.57
C ARG A 69 30.38 -26.15 18.88
N ASP A 70 30.50 -26.16 17.58
CA ASP A 70 30.29 -27.33 16.70
C ASP A 70 28.97 -28.08 16.95
N PRO A 71 27.84 -27.49 16.65
CA PRO A 71 26.52 -28.02 16.98
C PRO A 71 26.10 -29.31 16.26
N ARG A 72 27.01 -29.95 15.52
CA ARG A 72 26.71 -31.13 14.68
C ARG A 72 26.37 -32.41 15.43
N ASP A 73 26.59 -32.45 16.75
CA ASP A 73 26.56 -33.71 17.55
C ASP A 73 25.39 -33.85 18.54
N HIS A 74 24.30 -33.09 18.43
CA HIS A 74 23.22 -33.15 19.39
C HIS A 74 21.94 -33.79 18.80
N ALA A 75 22.00 -35.04 18.43
CA ALA A 75 20.84 -35.89 18.22
C ALA A 75 20.14 -36.17 19.55
N GLY A 76 18.91 -35.65 19.73
CA GLY A 76 18.08 -36.05 20.86
C GLY A 76 17.36 -34.95 21.63
N ARG A 77 16.96 -33.86 21.02
CA ARG A 77 16.03 -32.90 21.64
C ARG A 77 14.62 -33.05 21.10
N PRO A 78 13.59 -32.78 21.97
CA PRO A 78 12.20 -33.04 21.67
C PRO A 78 11.61 -32.12 20.63
N ALA A 79 10.44 -32.44 20.15
CA ALA A 79 9.42 -31.73 19.40
C ALA A 79 9.70 -30.26 19.11
N ALA A 80 10.63 -29.99 18.21
CA ALA A 80 11.01 -28.66 17.81
C ALA A 80 11.08 -28.52 16.29
N VAL A 81 10.77 -27.31 15.81
CA VAL A 81 10.94 -26.89 14.41
C VAL A 81 11.85 -25.68 14.38
N GLU A 82 12.86 -25.70 13.53
CA GLU A 82 13.69 -24.54 13.24
C GLU A 82 13.39 -24.02 11.85
N VAL A 83 13.23 -22.69 11.73
CA VAL A 83 12.93 -21.98 10.49
C VAL A 83 14.01 -20.94 10.23
N ALA A 84 14.59 -20.92 9.04
CA ALA A 84 15.60 -19.97 8.60
C ALA A 84 15.34 -19.55 7.16
N ARG A 85 15.97 -18.46 6.73
CA ARG A 85 15.93 -18.00 5.33
C ARG A 85 16.57 -19.03 4.39
N LYS A 86 16.06 -19.08 3.16
CA LYS A 86 16.71 -19.81 2.06
C LYS A 86 17.97 -19.07 1.59
N ARG A 87 18.87 -19.79 0.96
CA ARG A 87 20.03 -19.19 0.29
C ARG A 87 19.57 -18.15 -0.76
N GLY A 88 20.19 -16.98 -0.75
CA GLY A 88 19.85 -15.88 -1.66
C GLY A 88 18.73 -14.98 -1.20
N VAL A 89 18.07 -15.32 -0.10
CA VAL A 89 17.07 -14.45 0.55
C VAL A 89 17.78 -13.63 1.62
N THR A 90 17.57 -12.32 1.61
CA THR A 90 18.20 -11.39 2.57
C THR A 90 17.90 -11.77 4.02
N ASP A 91 18.93 -11.95 4.82
CA ASP A 91 18.86 -12.09 6.28
C ASP A 91 19.35 -10.79 6.93
N ALA A 92 18.43 -9.82 7.08
CA ALA A 92 18.74 -8.49 7.60
C ALA A 92 19.33 -8.54 9.03
N GLU A 93 18.82 -9.46 9.88
CA GLU A 93 19.32 -9.60 11.27
C GLU A 93 20.74 -10.18 11.30
N ALA A 94 21.07 -11.12 10.40
CA ALA A 94 22.41 -11.64 10.27
C ALA A 94 23.40 -10.55 9.82
N ARG A 95 23.01 -9.71 8.85
CA ARG A 95 23.84 -8.59 8.37
C ARG A 95 24.09 -7.54 9.44
N VAL A 96 23.06 -7.19 10.22
CA VAL A 96 23.23 -6.29 11.38
C VAL A 96 24.23 -6.87 12.37
N LEU A 97 24.17 -8.17 12.63
CA LEU A 97 25.11 -8.86 13.49
C LEU A 97 26.54 -8.80 12.94
N GLU A 98 26.75 -9.05 11.66
CA GLU A 98 28.06 -8.96 10.99
C GLU A 98 28.69 -7.57 11.12
N ASN A 99 27.92 -6.52 10.85
CA ASN A 99 28.37 -5.14 11.01
C ASN A 99 28.68 -4.80 12.48
N ALA A 100 27.86 -5.29 13.40
CA ALA A 100 28.06 -5.05 14.82
C ALA A 100 29.30 -5.73 15.39
N LEU A 101 29.72 -6.89 14.89
CA LEU A 101 30.97 -7.53 15.27
C LEU A 101 32.17 -6.58 15.08
N VAL A 102 32.26 -5.95 13.92
CA VAL A 102 33.33 -5.01 13.59
C VAL A 102 33.29 -3.78 14.52
N ARG A 103 32.11 -3.25 14.83
CA ARG A 103 31.94 -2.12 15.74
C ARG A 103 32.30 -2.44 17.18
N LEU A 104 32.08 -3.67 17.62
CA LEU A 104 32.48 -4.16 18.94
C LEU A 104 33.98 -4.46 19.03
N GLY A 105 34.73 -4.29 17.94
CA GLY A 105 36.17 -4.61 17.85
C GLY A 105 36.45 -6.11 17.78
N LEU A 106 35.44 -6.92 17.41
CA LEU A 106 35.58 -8.35 17.18
C LEU A 106 35.99 -8.62 15.73
N PRO A 107 36.65 -9.73 15.45
CA PRO A 107 36.96 -10.12 14.06
C PRO A 107 35.68 -10.25 13.23
N PRO A 108 35.72 -9.87 11.94
CA PRO A 108 34.56 -10.05 11.06
C PRO A 108 34.27 -11.56 10.90
N ALA A 109 32.99 -11.92 10.91
CA ALA A 109 32.51 -13.28 10.72
C ALA A 109 31.18 -13.28 9.97
N ARG A 110 30.93 -14.32 9.20
CA ARG A 110 29.62 -14.54 8.56
C ARG A 110 28.60 -14.97 9.61
N ALA A 111 27.39 -14.46 9.48
CA ALA A 111 26.27 -14.79 10.35
C ALA A 111 25.10 -15.39 9.58
N ALA A 112 24.27 -16.15 10.26
CA ALA A 112 22.97 -16.60 9.79
C ALA A 112 22.01 -16.66 10.97
N ARG A 113 20.70 -16.53 10.72
CA ARG A 113 19.68 -16.55 11.76
C ARG A 113 18.65 -17.63 11.52
N ALA A 114 18.13 -18.19 12.62
CA ALA A 114 16.94 -19.03 12.62
C ALA A 114 16.04 -18.72 13.82
N THR A 115 14.79 -19.14 13.75
CA THR A 115 13.89 -19.18 14.90
C THR A 115 13.58 -20.63 15.22
N ARG A 116 13.78 -21.01 16.49
CA ARG A 116 13.45 -22.34 17.02
C ARG A 116 12.12 -22.27 17.76
N TYR A 117 11.21 -23.14 17.42
CA TYR A 117 9.91 -23.32 18.07
C TYR A 117 9.89 -24.67 18.78
N GLU A 118 9.70 -24.68 20.09
CA GLU A 118 9.61 -25.88 20.93
C GLU A 118 8.18 -26.05 21.43
N PHE A 119 7.61 -27.24 21.27
CA PHE A 119 6.20 -27.50 21.59
C PHE A 119 6.09 -28.37 22.83
N ALA A 120 5.26 -27.92 23.79
CA ALA A 120 4.91 -28.73 24.95
C ALA A 120 3.95 -29.87 24.58
N GLY A 121 4.19 -31.04 25.12
CA GLY A 121 3.50 -32.27 24.76
C GLY A 121 4.37 -33.20 23.93
N THR A 122 3.77 -34.14 23.25
CA THR A 122 4.49 -35.10 22.39
C THR A 122 3.90 -35.11 20.99
N PRO A 123 4.04 -33.97 20.21
CA PRO A 123 3.61 -33.97 18.81
C PRO A 123 4.38 -35.02 18.02
N GLY A 124 3.68 -35.73 17.15
CA GLY A 124 4.31 -36.63 16.18
C GLY A 124 5.12 -35.86 15.12
N GLU A 125 6.05 -36.51 14.44
CA GLU A 125 6.83 -35.91 13.37
C GLU A 125 5.94 -35.33 12.25
N ALA A 126 4.84 -36.04 11.93
CA ALA A 126 3.85 -35.56 10.96
C ALA A 126 3.18 -34.24 11.39
N ASP A 127 2.87 -34.12 12.71
CA ASP A 127 2.30 -32.86 13.25
C ASP A 127 3.29 -31.73 13.18
N LEU A 128 4.57 -31.97 13.48
CA LEU A 128 5.64 -30.96 13.38
C LEU A 128 5.84 -30.49 11.95
N HIS A 129 5.82 -31.37 10.96
CA HIS A 129 5.86 -31.02 9.55
C HIS A 129 4.63 -30.21 9.14
N ARG A 130 3.45 -30.55 9.65
CA ARG A 130 2.23 -29.81 9.39
C ARG A 130 2.28 -28.40 9.99
N ILE A 131 2.67 -28.28 11.27
CA ILE A 131 2.88 -26.98 11.93
C ILE A 131 3.90 -26.13 11.15
N ALA A 132 5.01 -26.74 10.76
CA ALA A 132 6.04 -26.05 10.00
C ALA A 132 5.50 -25.46 8.70
N ARG A 133 4.81 -26.25 7.89
CA ARG A 133 4.30 -25.83 6.58
C ARG A 133 3.11 -24.86 6.70
N ASP A 134 2.22 -25.13 7.63
CA ASP A 134 0.93 -24.43 7.68
C ASP A 134 0.96 -23.19 8.58
N LEU A 135 1.90 -23.07 9.54
CA LEU A 135 1.99 -21.96 10.47
C LEU A 135 3.33 -21.22 10.49
N LEU A 136 4.49 -21.94 10.39
CA LEU A 136 5.77 -21.35 10.77
C LEU A 136 6.62 -20.91 9.60
N CYS A 137 6.66 -21.70 8.53
CA CYS A 137 7.58 -21.52 7.42
C CYS A 137 6.86 -21.02 6.16
N ASN A 138 7.35 -19.97 5.57
CA ASN A 138 6.99 -19.63 4.21
C ASN A 138 7.90 -20.36 3.23
N ALA A 139 7.33 -21.35 2.53
CA ALA A 139 8.08 -22.19 1.60
C ALA A 139 8.73 -21.39 0.44
N THR A 140 8.30 -20.16 0.17
CA THR A 140 8.88 -19.27 -0.84
C THR A 140 10.26 -18.75 -0.40
N THR A 141 10.34 -18.18 0.80
CA THR A 141 11.51 -17.44 1.29
C THR A 141 12.25 -18.14 2.43
N GLU A 142 11.63 -19.18 3.01
CA GLU A 142 12.15 -19.85 4.19
C GLU A 142 12.25 -21.37 3.96
N ARG A 143 13.07 -21.97 4.78
CA ARG A 143 13.22 -23.43 4.92
C ARG A 143 13.11 -23.82 6.37
N TYR A 144 12.71 -25.04 6.63
CA TYR A 144 12.62 -25.55 7.99
C TYR A 144 13.28 -26.91 8.15
N ALA A 145 13.59 -27.23 9.39
CA ALA A 145 13.97 -28.59 9.80
C ALA A 145 13.21 -28.98 11.07
N VAL A 146 12.77 -30.21 11.15
CA VAL A 146 12.31 -30.80 12.40
C VAL A 146 13.57 -31.16 13.22
N GLY A 147 13.69 -30.53 14.40
CA GLY A 147 14.88 -30.66 15.23
C GLY A 147 15.89 -29.54 15.01
N TRP A 148 17.03 -29.82 14.40
CA TRP A 148 18.15 -28.88 14.20
C TRP A 148 18.34 -28.55 12.73
N LEU A 149 18.47 -27.26 12.45
CA LEU A 149 18.71 -26.74 11.10
C LEU A 149 20.21 -26.45 10.92
N GLN A 150 20.75 -26.88 9.78
CA GLN A 150 22.11 -26.48 9.38
C GLN A 150 22.10 -25.08 8.80
N PRO A 151 22.94 -24.14 9.27
CA PRO A 151 22.99 -22.80 8.73
C PRO A 151 23.51 -22.77 7.29
N GLU A 152 23.03 -21.83 6.51
CA GLU A 152 23.57 -21.43 5.23
C GLU A 152 24.04 -19.99 5.36
N PHE A 153 25.29 -19.72 5.04
CA PHE A 153 25.86 -18.37 5.08
C PHE A 153 25.86 -17.76 3.69
N GLU A 154 25.68 -16.44 3.60
CA GLU A 154 25.84 -15.74 2.32
C GLU A 154 27.30 -15.89 1.84
N GLU A 155 27.48 -16.32 0.59
CA GLU A 155 28.79 -16.43 -0.06
C GLU A 155 28.92 -15.27 -1.04
N GLY A 156 29.92 -14.41 -0.82
CA GLY A 156 30.17 -13.25 -1.69
C GLY A 156 31.02 -13.56 -2.92
N ALA A 157 30.80 -12.76 -3.95
CA ALA A 157 31.63 -12.42 -5.13
C ALA A 157 31.83 -13.47 -6.23
N GLY A 158 31.29 -13.12 -7.37
CA GLY A 158 31.48 -13.72 -8.71
C GLY A 158 30.28 -13.37 -9.59
N HIS A 159 30.56 -12.92 -10.82
CA HIS A 159 29.49 -12.70 -11.81
C HIS A 159 29.59 -13.79 -12.87
N SER A 160 28.46 -14.20 -13.44
CA SER A 160 28.45 -15.07 -14.61
C SER A 160 28.68 -14.22 -15.87
N SER A 161 29.56 -14.67 -16.74
CA SER A 161 29.76 -14.01 -18.05
C SER A 161 28.79 -14.51 -19.13
N ARG A 162 27.76 -15.30 -18.76
CA ARG A 162 26.80 -15.88 -19.69
C ARG A 162 25.86 -14.80 -20.19
N CYS A 163 25.93 -14.51 -21.50
CA CYS A 163 25.03 -13.65 -22.24
C CYS A 163 24.64 -14.37 -23.52
N GLU A 164 23.34 -14.55 -23.75
CA GLU A 164 22.79 -15.29 -24.87
C GLU A 164 22.33 -14.33 -25.97
N THR A 165 22.53 -14.72 -27.25
CA THR A 165 21.88 -14.05 -28.38
C THR A 165 20.61 -14.78 -28.72
N ILE A 166 19.48 -14.09 -28.74
CA ILE A 166 18.15 -14.67 -28.94
C ILE A 166 17.72 -14.47 -30.39
N PRO A 167 17.56 -15.54 -31.20
CA PRO A 167 17.19 -15.41 -32.59
C PRO A 167 15.73 -14.94 -32.70
N VAL A 168 15.54 -13.65 -33.01
CA VAL A 168 14.20 -13.03 -33.13
C VAL A 168 13.86 -12.67 -34.58
N ARG A 169 14.86 -12.27 -35.39
CA ARG A 169 14.67 -11.65 -36.73
C ARG A 169 13.92 -12.52 -37.74
N ASP A 170 14.15 -13.82 -37.68
CA ASP A 170 13.62 -14.78 -38.65
C ASP A 170 12.46 -15.61 -38.12
N LEU A 171 11.98 -15.31 -36.87
CA LEU A 171 10.88 -16.05 -36.27
C LEU A 171 9.55 -15.71 -36.91
N THR A 172 8.70 -16.71 -37.08
CA THR A 172 7.30 -16.53 -37.44
C THR A 172 6.51 -16.00 -36.22
N ASP A 173 5.33 -15.43 -36.46
CA ASP A 173 4.48 -14.89 -35.40
C ASP A 173 4.14 -15.94 -34.33
N VAL A 174 3.94 -17.20 -34.71
CA VAL A 174 3.69 -18.31 -33.78
C VAL A 174 4.91 -18.54 -32.85
N LEU A 175 6.12 -18.49 -33.39
CA LEU A 175 7.36 -18.68 -32.62
C LEU A 175 7.68 -17.46 -31.77
N LEU A 176 7.34 -16.25 -32.21
CA LEU A 176 7.46 -15.03 -31.38
C LEU A 176 6.54 -15.11 -30.15
N ALA A 177 5.28 -15.51 -30.35
CA ALA A 177 4.35 -15.69 -29.23
C ALA A 177 4.79 -16.82 -28.27
N ALA A 178 5.39 -17.91 -28.81
CA ALA A 178 5.95 -18.97 -28.00
C ALA A 178 7.17 -18.47 -27.18
N LEU A 179 8.09 -17.74 -27.81
CA LEU A 179 9.27 -17.15 -27.16
C LEU A 179 8.89 -16.25 -26.00
N SER A 180 7.88 -15.38 -26.18
CA SER A 180 7.39 -14.50 -25.12
C SER A 180 6.88 -15.30 -23.92
N ARG A 181 6.11 -16.37 -24.14
CA ARG A 181 5.61 -17.24 -23.07
C ARG A 181 6.72 -18.02 -22.39
N ASP A 182 7.57 -18.69 -23.17
CA ASP A 182 8.59 -19.61 -22.67
C ASP A 182 9.65 -18.89 -21.81
N ARG A 183 9.87 -17.59 -22.07
CA ARG A 183 10.77 -16.73 -21.29
C ARG A 183 10.04 -15.81 -20.32
N SER A 184 8.72 -15.92 -20.16
CA SER A 184 7.93 -15.08 -19.25
C SER A 184 8.06 -13.56 -19.50
N LEU A 185 8.23 -13.14 -20.78
CA LEU A 185 8.42 -11.74 -21.14
C LEU A 185 7.14 -10.91 -21.01
N SER A 186 5.96 -11.54 -20.99
CA SER A 186 4.65 -10.86 -20.95
C SER A 186 4.43 -9.84 -22.09
N LEU A 187 5.14 -10.00 -23.20
CA LEU A 187 4.98 -9.18 -24.40
C LEU A 187 3.91 -9.76 -25.33
N SER A 188 3.04 -8.88 -25.81
CA SER A 188 2.04 -9.23 -26.83
C SER A 188 2.69 -9.53 -28.19
N LEU A 189 1.94 -10.19 -29.10
CA LEU A 189 2.45 -10.45 -30.43
C LEU A 189 2.83 -9.17 -31.19
N ASN A 190 2.06 -8.10 -31.05
CA ASN A 190 2.36 -6.81 -31.69
C ASN A 190 3.69 -6.21 -31.20
N GLU A 191 3.94 -6.30 -29.89
CA GLU A 191 5.20 -5.86 -29.30
C GLU A 191 6.37 -6.71 -29.78
N MET A 192 6.22 -8.03 -29.80
CA MET A 192 7.25 -8.93 -30.35
C MET A 192 7.51 -8.70 -31.83
N GLN A 193 6.49 -8.33 -32.62
CA GLN A 193 6.64 -7.93 -34.02
C GLN A 193 7.40 -6.61 -34.16
N ALA A 194 7.15 -5.63 -33.30
CA ALA A 194 7.89 -4.36 -33.26
C ALA A 194 9.36 -4.60 -32.93
N ILE A 195 9.65 -5.46 -31.95
CA ILE A 195 11.02 -5.88 -31.60
C ILE A 195 11.69 -6.57 -32.78
N ARG A 196 11.02 -7.54 -33.41
CA ARG A 196 11.55 -8.22 -34.62
C ARG A 196 11.92 -7.23 -35.71
N GLN A 197 11.03 -6.29 -36.03
CA GLN A 197 11.27 -5.29 -37.06
C GLN A 197 12.49 -4.39 -36.71
N ALA A 198 12.57 -3.90 -35.46
CA ALA A 198 13.70 -3.08 -35.04
C ALA A 198 15.04 -3.83 -35.15
N PHE A 199 15.10 -5.10 -34.73
CA PHE A 199 16.33 -5.88 -34.82
C PHE A 199 16.67 -6.33 -36.25
N GLN A 200 15.68 -6.44 -37.16
CA GLN A 200 15.93 -6.54 -38.58
C GLN A 200 16.60 -5.27 -39.13
N ASP A 201 16.14 -4.08 -38.71
CA ASP A 201 16.72 -2.79 -39.11
C ASP A 201 18.12 -2.60 -38.53
N PHE A 202 18.35 -3.06 -37.27
CA PHE A 202 19.71 -3.09 -36.66
C PHE A 202 20.65 -4.11 -37.28
N GLY A 203 20.15 -5.05 -38.09
CA GLY A 203 20.94 -6.07 -38.78
C GLY A 203 21.52 -7.16 -37.88
N ARG A 204 21.07 -7.29 -36.64
CA ARG A 204 21.51 -8.26 -35.64
C ARG A 204 20.34 -8.79 -34.79
N ASP A 205 20.52 -9.90 -34.13
CA ASP A 205 19.59 -10.40 -33.12
C ASP A 205 19.85 -9.74 -31.74
N PRO A 206 18.84 -9.63 -30.87
CA PRO A 206 19.01 -9.11 -29.53
C PRO A 206 19.80 -10.08 -28.63
N THR A 207 20.45 -9.52 -27.63
CA THR A 207 20.90 -10.30 -26.47
C THR A 207 19.71 -10.55 -25.51
N ASP A 208 19.90 -11.49 -24.59
CA ASP A 208 18.97 -11.70 -23.46
C ASP A 208 18.80 -10.42 -22.62
N VAL A 209 19.89 -9.69 -22.35
CA VAL A 209 19.84 -8.40 -21.63
C VAL A 209 18.95 -7.38 -22.36
N GLU A 210 19.09 -7.26 -23.69
CA GLU A 210 18.30 -6.32 -24.48
C GLU A 210 16.81 -6.71 -24.53
N LEU A 211 16.54 -8.00 -24.74
CA LEU A 211 15.17 -8.50 -24.83
C LEU A 211 14.45 -8.35 -23.48
N GLU A 212 15.10 -8.69 -22.37
CA GLU A 212 14.57 -8.54 -21.03
C GLU A 212 14.41 -7.04 -20.65
N THR A 213 15.34 -6.17 -21.04
CA THR A 213 15.21 -4.70 -20.89
C THR A 213 13.90 -4.21 -21.51
N LEU A 214 13.65 -4.59 -22.78
CA LEU A 214 12.44 -4.20 -23.48
C LEU A 214 11.18 -4.80 -22.83
N ALA A 215 11.25 -6.07 -22.38
CA ALA A 215 10.13 -6.73 -21.72
C ALA A 215 9.71 -6.02 -20.42
N GLN A 216 10.66 -5.61 -19.59
CA GLN A 216 10.37 -4.88 -18.36
C GLN A 216 9.91 -3.45 -18.64
N THR A 217 10.64 -2.70 -19.47
CA THR A 217 10.27 -1.31 -19.82
C THR A 217 8.89 -1.24 -20.50
N TRP A 218 8.53 -2.23 -21.36
CA TRP A 218 7.25 -2.29 -22.03
C TRP A 218 6.20 -3.09 -21.26
N SER A 219 6.43 -3.44 -20.00
CA SER A 219 5.44 -4.13 -19.16
C SER A 219 4.19 -3.27 -18.93
N GLU A 220 3.06 -3.89 -18.59
CA GLU A 220 1.86 -3.16 -18.14
C GLU A 220 2.18 -2.26 -16.94
N HIS A 221 2.99 -2.78 -16.03
CA HIS A 221 3.37 -2.11 -14.79
C HIS A 221 4.17 -0.81 -15.03
N CYS A 222 5.19 -0.84 -15.94
CA CYS A 222 6.05 0.31 -16.19
C CYS A 222 5.44 1.31 -17.19
N GLN A 223 4.73 0.81 -18.22
CA GLN A 223 4.17 1.67 -19.26
C GLN A 223 2.74 2.11 -19.02
N HIS A 224 2.00 1.49 -18.10
CA HIS A 224 0.58 1.73 -17.91
C HIS A 224 -0.21 1.61 -19.23
N LYS A 225 0.07 0.54 -19.98
CA LYS A 225 -0.40 0.36 -21.37
C LYS A 225 -1.90 0.49 -21.52
N THR A 226 -2.66 -0.08 -20.59
CA THR A 226 -4.13 -0.02 -20.57
C THR A 226 -4.61 1.41 -20.37
N PHE A 227 -4.04 2.15 -19.43
CA PHE A 227 -4.40 3.55 -19.17
C PHE A 227 -4.02 4.49 -20.33
N LYS A 228 -3.00 4.14 -21.09
CA LYS A 228 -2.59 4.85 -22.31
C LYS A 228 -3.24 4.31 -23.60
N ALA A 229 -3.98 3.21 -23.55
CA ALA A 229 -4.58 2.57 -24.73
C ALA A 229 -5.62 3.46 -25.42
N ARG A 230 -5.82 3.21 -26.73
CA ARG A 230 -6.96 3.75 -27.46
C ARG A 230 -8.14 2.80 -27.32
N ILE A 231 -9.21 3.24 -26.64
CA ILE A 231 -10.32 2.36 -26.25
C ILE A 231 -11.59 2.74 -27.02
N ARG A 232 -12.18 1.75 -27.70
CA ARG A 232 -13.53 1.87 -28.24
C ARG A 232 -14.52 1.47 -27.17
N PHE A 233 -15.12 2.45 -26.51
CA PHE A 233 -16.06 2.24 -25.44
C PHE A 233 -17.50 2.23 -25.95
N ARG A 234 -18.24 1.17 -25.59
CA ARG A 234 -19.67 1.00 -25.89
C ARG A 234 -20.45 0.94 -24.58
N HIS A 235 -21.37 1.88 -24.44
CA HIS A 235 -22.29 1.95 -23.33
C HIS A 235 -23.63 1.32 -23.74
N GLU A 236 -24.18 0.41 -22.94
CA GLU A 236 -25.38 -0.36 -23.20
C GLU A 236 -26.45 -0.14 -22.12
N ASP A 237 -27.72 -0.20 -22.49
CA ASP A 237 -28.82 -0.27 -21.53
C ASP A 237 -28.94 -1.67 -20.89
N LEU A 238 -29.89 -1.82 -19.94
CA LEU A 238 -30.15 -3.10 -19.26
C LEU A 238 -30.44 -4.28 -20.22
N GLN A 239 -30.93 -4.00 -21.43
CA GLN A 239 -31.25 -5.00 -22.46
C GLN A 239 -30.08 -5.26 -23.40
N GLY A 240 -28.92 -4.65 -23.19
CA GLY A 240 -27.73 -4.78 -24.03
C GLY A 240 -27.79 -4.01 -25.36
N ARG A 241 -28.67 -3.00 -25.46
CA ARG A 241 -28.75 -2.12 -26.64
C ARG A 241 -27.80 -0.95 -26.46
N PRO A 242 -26.98 -0.60 -27.46
CA PRO A 242 -26.09 0.54 -27.37
C PRO A 242 -26.88 1.85 -27.15
N ILE A 243 -26.51 2.59 -26.12
CA ILE A 243 -26.99 3.95 -25.80
C ILE A 243 -25.94 5.02 -26.07
N GLY A 244 -24.68 4.62 -26.20
CA GLY A 244 -23.57 5.46 -26.57
C GLY A 244 -22.38 4.66 -27.10
N THR A 245 -21.56 5.30 -27.92
CA THR A 245 -20.27 4.77 -28.37
C THR A 245 -19.32 5.95 -28.49
N GLU A 246 -18.15 5.83 -27.87
CA GLU A 246 -17.11 6.85 -27.93
C GLU A 246 -15.72 6.21 -28.04
N THR A 247 -14.73 6.98 -28.46
CA THR A 247 -13.33 6.59 -28.43
C THR A 247 -12.62 7.37 -27.35
N ILE A 248 -12.03 6.66 -26.38
CA ILE A 248 -11.23 7.21 -25.30
C ILE A 248 -9.77 7.13 -25.71
N ASP A 249 -9.12 8.25 -25.83
CA ASP A 249 -7.72 8.37 -26.22
C ASP A 249 -6.80 8.37 -25.00
N GLY A 250 -6.77 7.23 -24.29
CA GLY A 250 -6.11 7.04 -23.01
C GLY A 250 -6.97 7.44 -21.81
N ILE A 251 -7.22 6.50 -20.88
CA ILE A 251 -7.92 6.79 -19.62
C ILE A 251 -7.14 7.84 -18.81
N PHE A 252 -5.81 7.68 -18.77
CA PHE A 252 -4.92 8.58 -18.02
C PHE A 252 -5.09 10.04 -18.48
N ASP A 253 -4.95 10.30 -19.78
CA ASP A 253 -5.03 11.67 -20.29
C ASP A 253 -6.45 12.25 -20.24
N THR A 254 -7.48 11.41 -20.52
CA THR A 254 -8.87 11.87 -20.62
C THR A 254 -9.63 11.90 -19.30
N CYS A 255 -9.21 11.10 -18.30
CA CYS A 255 -9.91 11.01 -17.02
C CYS A 255 -9.09 11.48 -15.83
N ILE A 256 -7.77 11.28 -15.81
CA ILE A 256 -6.94 11.64 -14.65
C ILE A 256 -6.24 12.98 -14.88
N ARG A 257 -5.36 13.05 -15.88
CA ARG A 257 -4.63 14.30 -16.18
C ARG A 257 -5.56 15.44 -16.59
N ALA A 258 -6.69 15.13 -17.23
CA ALA A 258 -7.70 16.11 -17.60
C ALA A 258 -8.23 16.91 -16.39
N VAL A 259 -8.31 16.30 -15.21
CA VAL A 259 -8.71 17.00 -13.97
C VAL A 259 -7.80 18.17 -13.69
N ASN A 260 -6.48 17.99 -13.80
CA ASN A 260 -5.49 19.02 -13.48
C ASN A 260 -5.46 20.17 -14.51
N HIS A 261 -5.91 19.93 -15.75
CA HIS A 261 -6.10 20.98 -16.74
C HIS A 261 -7.30 21.89 -16.41
N GLU A 262 -8.37 21.31 -15.81
CA GLU A 262 -9.56 22.05 -15.42
C GLU A 262 -9.46 22.61 -14.00
N VAL A 263 -8.74 21.94 -13.11
CA VAL A 263 -8.56 22.29 -11.70
C VAL A 263 -7.12 22.73 -11.44
N ALA A 264 -6.68 23.76 -12.14
CA ALA A 264 -5.33 24.31 -11.96
C ALA A 264 -5.21 24.99 -10.59
N LYS A 265 -4.17 24.63 -9.82
CA LYS A 265 -3.86 25.20 -8.50
C LYS A 265 -2.40 25.65 -8.47
N GLU A 266 -2.15 26.85 -7.93
CA GLU A 266 -0.80 27.46 -7.86
C GLU A 266 0.13 26.74 -6.88
N TRP A 267 -0.42 25.93 -5.96
CA TRP A 267 0.33 25.17 -4.97
C TRP A 267 0.75 23.76 -5.44
N LEU A 268 0.41 23.34 -6.66
CA LEU A 268 0.95 22.13 -7.27
C LEU A 268 2.42 22.36 -7.67
N VAL A 269 3.31 21.42 -7.34
CA VAL A 269 4.76 21.51 -7.58
C VAL A 269 5.22 20.47 -8.59
N SER A 270 4.98 19.18 -8.35
CA SER A 270 5.22 18.07 -9.30
C SER A 270 4.00 17.19 -9.38
N VAL A 271 3.51 16.90 -10.59
CA VAL A 271 2.25 16.21 -10.84
C VAL A 271 2.42 15.22 -11.97
N PHE A 272 2.47 13.93 -11.67
CA PHE A 272 2.70 12.83 -12.62
C PHE A 272 3.99 12.97 -13.46
N GLU A 273 5.01 13.59 -12.89
CA GLU A 273 6.30 13.85 -13.55
C GLU A 273 7.45 13.08 -12.88
N ASP A 274 7.27 12.70 -11.62
CA ASP A 274 8.27 12.07 -10.77
C ASP A 274 7.72 10.87 -9.98
N ASP A 275 8.55 10.24 -9.18
CA ASP A 275 8.22 9.07 -8.35
C ASP A 275 7.05 9.34 -7.39
N ALA A 276 6.88 10.57 -6.89
CA ALA A 276 5.78 11.00 -6.03
C ALA A 276 5.18 12.34 -6.45
N GLY A 277 3.90 12.57 -6.12
CA GLY A 277 3.26 13.88 -6.28
C GLY A 277 3.72 14.86 -5.21
N VAL A 278 3.96 16.13 -5.58
CA VAL A 278 4.49 17.16 -4.67
C VAL A 278 3.60 18.41 -4.68
N ILE A 279 3.26 18.90 -3.48
CA ILE A 279 2.48 20.13 -3.27
C ILE A 279 3.21 21.10 -2.33
N ARG A 280 2.91 22.38 -2.46
CA ARG A 280 3.38 23.41 -1.53
C ARG A 280 2.66 23.30 -0.19
N PHE A 281 3.42 23.27 0.91
CA PHE A 281 2.90 23.26 2.27
C PHE A 281 3.01 24.62 2.94
N THR A 282 4.22 25.17 2.97
CA THR A 282 4.50 26.52 3.43
C THR A 282 5.29 27.26 2.34
N ASP A 283 5.68 28.51 2.56
CA ASP A 283 6.53 29.22 1.61
C ASP A 283 7.90 28.53 1.40
N ASP A 284 8.38 27.81 2.43
CA ASP A 284 9.71 27.19 2.46
C ASP A 284 9.69 25.67 2.33
N LEU A 285 8.53 25.01 2.43
CA LEU A 285 8.41 23.56 2.49
C LEU A 285 7.37 23.00 1.52
N ASP A 286 7.72 21.90 0.90
CA ASP A 286 6.84 21.10 0.06
C ASP A 286 6.52 19.76 0.75
N LEU A 287 5.34 19.18 0.46
CA LEU A 287 4.95 17.83 0.84
C LEU A 287 4.93 16.93 -0.38
N ALA A 288 5.54 15.77 -0.24
CA ALA A 288 5.44 14.68 -1.20
C ALA A 288 4.46 13.62 -0.68
N PHE A 289 3.67 13.00 -1.57
CA PHE A 289 2.81 11.88 -1.22
C PHE A 289 2.77 10.86 -2.34
N LYS A 290 2.96 9.60 -1.98
CA LYS A 290 2.86 8.43 -2.87
C LYS A 290 2.05 7.34 -2.18
N VAL A 291 1.27 6.61 -2.99
CA VAL A 291 0.57 5.39 -2.59
C VAL A 291 0.75 4.35 -3.69
N GLU A 292 1.26 3.20 -3.32
CA GLU A 292 1.52 2.07 -4.21
C GLU A 292 0.77 0.82 -3.77
N THR A 293 0.60 -0.13 -4.69
CA THR A 293 0.01 -1.44 -4.42
C THR A 293 1.07 -2.53 -4.40
N HIS A 294 0.98 -3.45 -3.43
CA HIS A 294 1.84 -4.63 -3.35
C HIS A 294 1.03 -5.92 -3.16
N ASN A 295 0.09 -6.15 -4.09
CA ASN A 295 -0.98 -7.15 -3.99
C ASN A 295 -0.47 -8.58 -4.17
N HIS A 296 0.05 -8.92 -5.37
CA HIS A 296 0.52 -10.26 -5.73
C HIS A 296 1.63 -10.78 -4.80
N PRO A 297 2.67 -10.01 -4.47
CA PRO A 297 3.66 -10.45 -3.49
C PRO A 297 3.06 -10.76 -2.12
N SER A 298 2.07 -9.95 -1.67
CA SER A 298 1.38 -10.16 -0.38
C SER A 298 0.45 -11.38 -0.38
N ALA A 299 -0.06 -11.81 -1.54
CA ALA A 299 -0.81 -13.05 -1.66
C ALA A 299 0.10 -14.29 -1.46
N LEU A 300 1.35 -14.22 -1.93
CA LEU A 300 2.32 -15.31 -1.82
C LEU A 300 3.06 -15.32 -0.47
N ASP A 301 3.62 -14.18 -0.08
CA ASP A 301 4.27 -13.94 1.21
C ASP A 301 3.68 -12.69 1.87
N PRO A 302 2.65 -12.83 2.71
CA PRO A 302 1.96 -11.70 3.30
C PRO A 302 2.87 -10.75 4.09
N PHE A 303 3.86 -11.30 4.82
CA PHE A 303 4.81 -10.49 5.58
C PHE A 303 5.80 -9.79 4.64
N GLY A 304 6.51 -10.53 3.80
CA GLY A 304 7.52 -9.99 2.91
C GLY A 304 6.93 -9.04 1.88
N GLY A 305 5.78 -9.39 1.28
CA GLY A 305 5.09 -8.56 0.31
C GLY A 305 4.65 -7.21 0.87
N ALA A 306 4.03 -7.19 2.05
CA ALA A 306 3.61 -5.93 2.68
C ALA A 306 4.81 -5.13 3.24
N HIS A 307 5.81 -5.81 3.77
CA HIS A 307 7.05 -5.24 4.27
C HIS A 307 7.77 -4.43 3.17
N THR A 308 7.94 -5.02 2.00
CA THR A 308 8.57 -4.34 0.85
C THR A 308 7.66 -3.32 0.19
N GLY A 309 6.34 -3.44 0.32
CA GLY A 309 5.40 -2.40 -0.11
C GLY A 309 5.62 -1.08 0.62
N VAL A 310 5.87 -1.12 1.95
CA VAL A 310 6.23 0.09 2.72
C VAL A 310 7.58 0.63 2.26
N GLY A 311 8.60 -0.23 2.07
CA GLY A 311 9.91 0.19 1.59
C GLY A 311 9.85 0.87 0.22
N GLY A 312 9.04 0.33 -0.71
CA GLY A 312 8.85 0.92 -2.04
C GLY A 312 8.37 2.36 -1.99
N VAL A 313 7.28 2.65 -1.28
CA VAL A 313 6.74 4.02 -1.20
C VAL A 313 7.63 4.99 -0.42
N VAL A 314 8.45 4.48 0.50
CA VAL A 314 9.48 5.29 1.17
C VAL A 314 10.54 5.72 0.17
N ARG A 315 10.98 4.81 -0.72
CA ARG A 315 11.95 5.12 -1.78
C ARG A 315 11.38 6.05 -2.84
N ASP A 316 10.10 5.91 -3.24
CA ASP A 316 9.44 6.89 -4.12
C ASP A 316 9.51 8.32 -3.55
N VAL A 317 9.24 8.46 -2.26
CA VAL A 317 9.34 9.76 -1.58
C VAL A 317 10.79 10.26 -1.53
N LEU A 318 11.77 9.36 -1.36
CA LEU A 318 13.19 9.72 -1.45
C LEU A 318 13.59 10.08 -2.88
N GLY A 319 12.96 9.47 -3.90
CA GLY A 319 13.17 9.75 -5.32
C GLY A 319 12.83 11.20 -5.69
N VAL A 320 11.88 11.83 -5.01
CA VAL A 320 11.62 13.27 -5.13
C VAL A 320 12.39 14.13 -4.11
N SER A 321 13.46 13.60 -3.55
CA SER A 321 14.32 14.27 -2.57
C SER A 321 13.60 14.71 -1.28
N ALA A 322 12.41 14.17 -1.00
CA ALA A 322 11.68 14.44 0.23
C ALA A 322 12.12 13.47 1.35
N ARG A 323 12.08 13.96 2.60
CA ARG A 323 12.31 13.13 3.78
C ARG A 323 11.00 12.46 4.18
N PRO A 324 10.91 11.14 4.22
CA PRO A 324 9.75 10.43 4.74
C PRO A 324 9.43 10.82 6.19
N ILE A 325 8.16 11.15 6.46
CA ILE A 325 7.70 11.62 7.78
C ILE A 325 6.50 10.86 8.33
N ALA A 326 5.72 10.20 7.48
CA ALA A 326 4.57 9.41 7.88
C ALA A 326 4.27 8.33 6.84
N ALA A 327 3.62 7.25 7.28
CA ALA A 327 3.10 6.17 6.44
C ALA A 327 1.57 6.07 6.56
N THR A 328 0.94 5.47 5.54
CA THR A 328 -0.47 5.11 5.51
C THR A 328 -0.64 3.71 4.94
N ASP A 329 -1.75 3.03 5.26
CA ASP A 329 -2.09 1.75 4.67
C ASP A 329 -3.60 1.60 4.47
N VAL A 330 -4.02 1.00 3.34
CA VAL A 330 -5.38 0.53 3.11
C VAL A 330 -5.33 -0.91 2.65
N LEU A 331 -6.14 -1.76 3.26
CA LEU A 331 -6.03 -3.21 3.12
C LEU A 331 -7.38 -3.82 2.74
N CYS A 332 -7.39 -4.74 1.76
CA CYS A 332 -8.58 -5.49 1.40
C CYS A 332 -8.31 -7.00 1.52
N PHE A 333 -9.11 -7.69 2.33
CA PHE A 333 -8.94 -9.11 2.63
C PHE A 333 -10.21 -9.90 2.40
N GLY A 334 -10.08 -11.21 2.23
CA GLY A 334 -11.18 -12.16 2.40
C GLY A 334 -11.68 -12.17 3.85
N PRO A 335 -12.93 -12.65 4.09
CA PRO A 335 -13.48 -12.74 5.44
C PRO A 335 -12.57 -13.53 6.38
N PRO A 336 -12.29 -13.04 7.60
CA PRO A 336 -11.36 -13.68 8.53
C PRO A 336 -11.92 -14.98 9.13
N ASP A 337 -13.22 -15.15 9.09
CA ASP A 337 -13.98 -16.32 9.57
C ASP A 337 -14.35 -17.31 8.45
N LEU A 338 -13.76 -17.17 7.26
CA LEU A 338 -13.98 -18.08 6.14
C LEU A 338 -13.68 -19.53 6.58
N PRO A 339 -14.59 -20.50 6.35
CA PRO A 339 -14.29 -21.89 6.65
C PRO A 339 -13.11 -22.43 5.85
N ASP A 340 -12.23 -23.22 6.49
CA ASP A 340 -11.03 -23.78 5.82
C ASP A 340 -11.38 -24.57 4.54
N ALA A 341 -12.55 -25.19 4.48
CA ALA A 341 -13.03 -25.94 3.30
C ALA A 341 -13.39 -25.04 2.11
N GLU A 342 -13.57 -23.74 2.34
CA GLU A 342 -13.89 -22.75 1.30
C GLU A 342 -12.64 -22.00 0.80
N VAL A 343 -11.48 -22.21 1.43
CA VAL A 343 -10.21 -21.62 0.98
C VAL A 343 -9.75 -22.38 -0.27
N PRO A 344 -9.56 -21.72 -1.41
CA PRO A 344 -9.09 -22.34 -2.64
C PRO A 344 -7.70 -22.99 -2.49
N ALA A 345 -7.47 -24.06 -3.25
CA ALA A 345 -6.17 -24.71 -3.29
C ALA A 345 -5.07 -23.73 -3.70
N GLY A 346 -3.87 -23.88 -3.16
CA GLY A 346 -2.74 -22.98 -3.48
C GLY A 346 -2.77 -21.62 -2.78
N THR A 347 -3.89 -21.24 -2.12
CA THR A 347 -4.00 -19.94 -1.41
C THR A 347 -3.82 -20.08 0.10
N LEU A 348 -3.42 -18.98 0.73
CA LEU A 348 -3.38 -18.87 2.18
C LEU A 348 -4.76 -18.50 2.74
N HIS A 349 -5.08 -18.95 3.94
CA HIS A 349 -6.29 -18.52 4.63
C HIS A 349 -6.27 -16.99 4.86
N PRO A 350 -7.38 -16.25 4.62
CA PRO A 350 -7.43 -14.78 4.76
C PRO A 350 -6.94 -14.27 6.10
N ARG A 351 -7.17 -14.99 7.20
CA ARG A 351 -6.65 -14.66 8.53
C ARG A 351 -5.12 -14.62 8.54
N ARG A 352 -4.47 -15.63 7.94
CA ARG A 352 -3.01 -15.69 7.84
C ARG A 352 -2.45 -14.58 6.97
N ILE A 353 -3.15 -14.24 5.88
CA ILE A 353 -2.79 -13.11 5.00
C ILE A 353 -2.85 -11.81 5.80
N ARG A 354 -3.95 -11.53 6.49
CA ARG A 354 -4.13 -10.33 7.32
C ARG A 354 -3.02 -10.20 8.37
N GLU A 355 -2.78 -11.24 9.15
CA GLU A 355 -1.76 -11.23 10.20
C GLU A 355 -0.35 -10.98 9.64
N GLY A 356 -0.02 -11.60 8.51
CA GLY A 356 1.27 -11.42 7.86
C GLY A 356 1.45 -10.00 7.34
N VAL A 357 0.45 -9.48 6.63
CA VAL A 357 0.44 -8.12 6.05
C VAL A 357 0.58 -7.06 7.14
N VAL A 358 -0.30 -7.09 8.16
CA VAL A 358 -0.26 -6.13 9.28
C VAL A 358 1.10 -6.15 9.98
N ARG A 359 1.65 -7.34 10.21
CA ARG A 359 2.98 -7.49 10.80
C ARG A 359 4.09 -6.93 9.92
N GLY A 360 4.01 -7.14 8.61
CA GLY A 360 4.99 -6.62 7.64
C GLY A 360 5.01 -5.10 7.61
N ILE A 361 3.85 -4.46 7.52
CA ILE A 361 3.72 -2.99 7.57
C ILE A 361 4.28 -2.44 8.87
N GLY A 362 3.87 -3.00 10.02
CA GLY A 362 4.32 -2.56 11.33
C GLY A 362 5.83 -2.74 11.53
N ASP A 363 6.39 -3.86 11.10
CA ASP A 363 7.83 -4.12 11.25
C ASP A 363 8.67 -3.10 10.47
N TYR A 364 8.28 -2.78 9.24
CA TYR A 364 9.02 -1.82 8.42
C TYR A 364 8.87 -0.38 8.93
N GLY A 365 7.64 0.09 9.07
CA GLY A 365 7.35 1.46 9.49
C GLY A 365 7.89 1.81 10.87
N ASN A 366 7.69 0.91 11.85
CA ASN A 366 8.18 1.10 13.23
C ASN A 366 9.72 1.17 13.29
N LYS A 367 10.42 0.32 12.52
CA LYS A 367 11.90 0.34 12.46
C LYS A 367 12.46 1.60 11.79
N LEU A 368 11.73 2.18 10.84
CA LEU A 368 12.09 3.48 10.26
C LEU A 368 11.81 4.66 11.20
N GLY A 369 10.99 4.46 12.23
CA GLY A 369 10.50 5.51 13.11
C GLY A 369 9.50 6.42 12.40
N LEU A 370 8.70 5.86 11.50
CA LEU A 370 7.60 6.55 10.83
C LEU A 370 6.27 6.19 11.49
N PRO A 371 5.41 7.18 11.81
CA PRO A 371 4.07 6.89 12.27
C PRO A 371 3.22 6.37 11.10
N THR A 372 2.58 5.20 11.26
CA THR A 372 1.51 4.75 10.36
C THR A 372 0.22 5.40 10.83
N LEU A 373 -0.14 6.52 10.19
CA LEU A 373 -1.13 7.46 10.70
C LEU A 373 -2.56 7.07 10.39
N SER A 374 -2.83 6.63 9.16
CA SER A 374 -4.19 6.53 8.62
C SER A 374 -4.30 5.30 7.71
N GLY A 375 -5.51 4.73 7.64
CA GLY A 375 -5.80 3.60 6.78
C GLY A 375 -7.23 3.10 6.94
N ALA A 376 -7.55 2.05 6.19
CA ALA A 376 -8.83 1.35 6.27
C ALA A 376 -8.63 -0.15 6.02
N ILE A 377 -9.57 -0.98 6.52
CA ILE A 377 -9.57 -2.42 6.21
C ILE A 377 -10.96 -2.81 5.71
N VAL A 378 -11.01 -3.28 4.47
CA VAL A 378 -12.22 -3.76 3.81
C VAL A 378 -12.19 -5.29 3.72
N TYR A 379 -13.32 -5.93 3.95
CA TYR A 379 -13.47 -7.38 3.85
C TYR A 379 -14.54 -7.73 2.82
N ASP A 380 -14.14 -8.53 1.82
CA ASP A 380 -15.07 -9.09 0.82
C ASP A 380 -14.56 -10.47 0.36
N ARG A 381 -15.49 -11.36 -0.01
CA ARG A 381 -15.16 -12.70 -0.53
C ARG A 381 -14.32 -12.65 -1.81
N GLY A 382 -14.40 -11.58 -2.58
CA GLY A 382 -13.62 -11.39 -3.79
C GLY A 382 -12.11 -11.25 -3.56
N TYR A 383 -11.68 -10.90 -2.34
CA TYR A 383 -10.26 -10.75 -1.99
C TYR A 383 -9.63 -12.00 -1.34
N VAL A 384 -10.32 -13.14 -1.32
CA VAL A 384 -9.81 -14.36 -0.67
C VAL A 384 -8.48 -14.81 -1.29
N ASN A 385 -8.35 -14.74 -2.61
CA ASN A 385 -7.19 -15.24 -3.36
C ASN A 385 -6.21 -14.16 -3.76
N ASN A 386 -6.67 -12.93 -3.81
CA ASN A 386 -5.88 -11.78 -4.24
C ASN A 386 -6.21 -10.60 -3.32
N PRO A 387 -5.53 -10.49 -2.17
CA PRO A 387 -5.68 -9.37 -1.25
C PRO A 387 -5.17 -8.10 -1.91
N LEU A 388 -5.70 -6.94 -1.51
CA LEU A 388 -5.12 -5.66 -1.88
C LEU A 388 -4.38 -5.07 -0.69
N VAL A 389 -3.17 -4.61 -0.97
CA VAL A 389 -2.29 -3.98 0.02
C VAL A 389 -1.79 -2.68 -0.58
N TYR A 390 -2.37 -1.58 -0.12
CA TYR A 390 -1.94 -0.24 -0.49
C TYR A 390 -1.07 0.32 0.63
N CYS A 391 0.16 0.65 0.31
CA CYS A 391 1.07 1.34 1.22
C CYS A 391 1.26 2.77 0.75
N GLY A 392 1.29 3.72 1.67
CA GLY A 392 1.52 5.12 1.37
C GLY A 392 2.61 5.73 2.23
N CYS A 393 3.29 6.73 1.69
CA CYS A 393 4.31 7.50 2.39
C CYS A 393 4.17 8.99 2.10
N ILE A 394 4.24 9.78 3.16
CA ILE A 394 4.27 11.25 3.08
C ILE A 394 5.67 11.71 3.45
N GLY A 395 6.20 12.63 2.66
CA GLY A 395 7.51 13.23 2.88
C GLY A 395 7.46 14.75 2.90
N VAL A 396 8.55 15.35 3.38
CA VAL A 396 8.74 16.81 3.40
C VAL A 396 10.10 17.17 2.80
N ALA A 397 10.13 18.22 2.01
CA ALA A 397 11.36 18.77 1.43
C ALA A 397 11.38 20.30 1.52
N PRO A 398 12.56 20.93 1.57
CA PRO A 398 12.66 22.37 1.33
C PRO A 398 12.20 22.70 -0.09
N HIS A 399 11.43 23.77 -0.24
CA HIS A 399 10.92 24.18 -1.54
C HIS A 399 12.04 24.39 -2.57
N GLY A 400 11.88 23.79 -3.77
CA GLY A 400 12.88 23.86 -4.84
C GLY A 400 14.19 23.11 -4.58
N ALA A 401 14.21 22.20 -3.58
CA ALA A 401 15.43 21.43 -3.26
C ALA A 401 15.60 20.19 -4.15
N HIS A 402 14.55 19.74 -4.84
CA HIS A 402 14.63 18.58 -5.72
C HIS A 402 15.27 18.97 -7.07
N PRO A 403 16.40 18.32 -7.45
CA PRO A 403 17.04 18.54 -8.74
C PRO A 403 16.34 17.70 -9.83
N THR A 404 16.19 18.22 -11.02
CA THR A 404 15.27 17.71 -12.05
C THR A 404 15.93 17.02 -13.23
N GLY A 405 17.25 16.76 -13.25
CA GLY A 405 17.83 16.05 -14.38
C GLY A 405 19.34 15.79 -14.30
N ALA A 406 19.75 14.62 -14.73
CA ALA A 406 21.13 14.25 -14.91
C ALA A 406 21.78 15.12 -16.01
N GLU A 407 23.08 15.34 -15.91
CA GLU A 407 23.88 16.07 -16.90
C GLU A 407 24.88 15.13 -17.59
N VAL A 408 25.25 15.47 -18.83
CA VAL A 408 26.29 14.73 -19.56
C VAL A 408 27.61 14.77 -18.79
N GLY A 409 28.14 13.57 -18.49
CA GLY A 409 29.38 13.40 -17.72
C GLY A 409 29.16 13.13 -16.24
N ASP A 410 27.94 13.23 -15.72
CA ASP A 410 27.59 12.80 -14.38
C ASP A 410 27.78 11.28 -14.25
N LEU A 411 28.21 10.87 -13.07
CA LEU A 411 28.39 9.46 -12.76
C LEU A 411 27.05 8.83 -12.38
N VAL A 412 26.80 7.61 -12.86
CA VAL A 412 25.72 6.75 -12.40
C VAL A 412 26.19 6.06 -11.12
N VAL A 413 25.61 6.44 -10.00
CA VAL A 413 25.99 5.92 -8.69
C VAL A 413 24.82 5.18 -8.07
N ALA A 414 25.02 3.90 -7.76
CA ALA A 414 24.08 3.11 -6.96
C ALA A 414 24.41 3.23 -5.48
N LEU A 415 23.37 3.38 -4.66
CA LEU A 415 23.45 3.46 -3.21
C LEU A 415 22.59 2.37 -2.59
N GLY A 416 23.09 1.69 -1.55
CA GLY A 416 22.28 0.82 -0.70
C GLY A 416 22.53 -0.68 -0.88
N GLY A 417 21.47 -1.47 -1.02
CA GLY A 417 21.48 -2.92 -0.96
C GLY A 417 22.22 -3.60 -2.12
N ARG A 418 22.75 -4.80 -1.84
CA ARG A 418 23.38 -5.64 -2.86
C ARG A 418 22.33 -6.35 -3.70
N THR A 419 22.69 -6.63 -4.95
CA THR A 419 21.83 -7.31 -5.93
C THR A 419 21.77 -8.82 -5.68
N GLY A 420 20.59 -9.38 -5.74
CA GLY A 420 20.29 -10.80 -5.66
C GLY A 420 19.29 -11.23 -6.73
N LEU A 421 18.71 -12.43 -6.60
CA LEU A 421 17.62 -12.92 -7.46
C LEU A 421 16.25 -12.38 -7.02
N ASP A 422 16.21 -11.52 -6.02
CA ASP A 422 15.00 -10.94 -5.46
C ASP A 422 14.28 -10.12 -6.54
N GLY A 423 12.97 -10.35 -6.69
CA GLY A 423 12.12 -9.57 -7.58
C GLY A 423 12.42 -9.73 -9.09
N LEU A 424 13.16 -10.76 -9.51
CA LEU A 424 13.31 -11.05 -10.94
C LEU A 424 11.94 -11.27 -11.56
N HIS A 425 11.66 -10.55 -12.66
CA HIS A 425 10.35 -10.49 -13.30
C HIS A 425 9.22 -9.95 -12.41
N GLY A 426 9.51 -9.20 -11.36
CA GLY A 426 8.50 -8.63 -10.45
C GLY A 426 7.51 -7.74 -11.18
N ALA A 427 7.96 -6.85 -12.07
CA ALA A 427 7.09 -5.99 -12.88
C ALA A 427 6.14 -6.78 -13.79
N THR A 428 6.61 -7.87 -14.42
CA THR A 428 5.75 -8.72 -15.25
C THR A 428 4.85 -9.60 -14.41
N PHE A 429 5.31 -10.12 -13.27
CA PHE A 429 4.52 -10.89 -12.32
C PHE A 429 3.38 -10.07 -11.70
N SER A 430 3.62 -8.82 -11.33
CA SER A 430 2.59 -7.93 -10.76
C SER A 430 1.43 -7.65 -11.72
N SER A 431 1.58 -8.01 -13.00
CA SER A 431 0.57 -7.88 -14.05
C SER A 431 0.21 -9.24 -14.69
N ALA A 432 0.31 -10.33 -13.93
CA ALA A 432 -0.06 -11.68 -14.37
C ALA A 432 -1.21 -12.23 -13.51
N ASP A 433 -2.08 -13.06 -14.09
CA ASP A 433 -3.13 -13.74 -13.34
C ASP A 433 -2.53 -14.73 -12.34
N LEU A 434 -3.07 -14.79 -11.12
CA LEU A 434 -2.70 -15.80 -10.13
C LEU A 434 -3.40 -17.14 -10.41
N ALA A 435 -2.70 -18.25 -10.14
CA ALA A 435 -3.18 -19.62 -10.29
C ALA A 435 -2.70 -20.50 -9.13
N GLU A 436 -3.20 -21.74 -9.07
CA GLU A 436 -2.88 -22.70 -7.98
C GLU A 436 -1.37 -22.95 -7.82
N ASP A 437 -0.63 -22.99 -8.94
CA ASP A 437 0.82 -23.26 -8.97
C ASP A 437 1.70 -21.99 -8.90
N THR A 438 1.11 -20.80 -8.88
CA THR A 438 1.84 -19.52 -8.89
C THR A 438 2.85 -19.44 -7.76
N ARG A 439 2.49 -19.93 -6.56
CA ARG A 439 3.37 -19.91 -5.39
C ARG A 439 4.64 -20.74 -5.57
N GLU A 440 4.55 -21.84 -6.31
CA GLU A 440 5.69 -22.72 -6.59
C GLU A 440 6.56 -22.19 -7.73
N THR A 441 5.95 -21.54 -8.72
CA THR A 441 6.60 -21.12 -9.96
C THR A 441 7.17 -19.71 -9.89
N GLN A 442 6.56 -18.80 -9.10
CA GLN A 442 6.89 -17.38 -9.04
C GLN A 442 7.46 -16.93 -7.68
N GLY A 443 7.92 -17.87 -6.86
CA GLY A 443 8.43 -17.55 -5.53
C GLY A 443 9.63 -16.58 -5.52
N SER A 444 10.44 -16.52 -6.58
CA SER A 444 11.56 -15.59 -6.74
C SER A 444 11.13 -14.13 -6.93
N ALA A 445 9.87 -13.88 -7.33
CA ALA A 445 9.35 -12.52 -7.44
C ALA A 445 9.11 -11.84 -6.08
N VAL A 446 9.09 -12.60 -4.98
CA VAL A 446 8.95 -12.04 -3.63
C VAL A 446 10.29 -11.50 -3.15
N GLN A 447 10.26 -10.28 -2.65
CA GLN A 447 11.39 -9.53 -2.15
C GLN A 447 11.38 -9.51 -0.62
N ILE A 448 12.53 -9.21 0.01
CA ILE A 448 12.62 -9.00 1.46
C ILE A 448 13.36 -7.70 1.72
N GLY A 449 12.73 -6.82 2.48
CA GLY A 449 13.27 -5.52 2.81
C GLY A 449 14.21 -5.55 4.03
N ASP A 450 15.05 -4.51 4.10
CA ASP A 450 15.94 -4.20 5.22
C ASP A 450 15.71 -2.75 5.67
N PRO A 451 14.74 -2.51 6.57
CA PRO A 451 14.39 -1.15 7.01
C PRO A 451 15.54 -0.41 7.71
N ILE A 452 16.54 -1.11 8.23
CA ILE A 452 17.71 -0.47 8.85
C ILE A 452 18.61 0.13 7.77
N LEU A 453 18.82 -0.58 6.68
CA LEU A 453 19.55 -0.05 5.52
C LEU A 453 18.81 1.11 4.88
N GLU A 454 17.48 0.99 4.72
CA GLU A 454 16.64 2.07 4.20
C GLU A 454 16.72 3.33 5.09
N LYS A 455 16.78 3.14 6.43
CA LYS A 455 17.01 4.24 7.35
C LYS A 455 18.35 4.95 7.08
N GLY A 456 19.39 4.21 6.82
CA GLY A 456 20.69 4.75 6.40
C GLY A 456 20.58 5.58 5.11
N LEU A 457 19.87 5.07 4.10
CA LEU A 457 19.58 5.78 2.85
C LEU A 457 18.82 7.09 3.06
N MET A 458 17.78 7.08 3.92
CA MET A 458 17.01 8.28 4.27
C MET A 458 17.90 9.39 4.83
N GLU A 459 18.80 9.05 5.74
CA GLU A 459 19.70 10.03 6.37
C GLU A 459 20.78 10.51 5.39
N LEU A 460 21.34 9.59 4.58
CA LEU A 460 22.32 9.90 3.55
C LEU A 460 21.74 10.87 2.51
N LEU A 461 20.59 10.50 1.88
CA LEU A 461 19.99 11.29 0.80
C LEU A 461 19.51 12.65 1.29
N GLY A 462 18.96 12.74 2.51
CA GLY A 462 18.60 14.03 3.10
C GLY A 462 19.79 14.98 3.22
N LYS A 463 20.96 14.49 3.66
CA LYS A 463 22.19 15.30 3.74
C LYS A 463 22.79 15.59 2.35
N ALA A 464 22.75 14.61 1.46
CA ALA A 464 23.25 14.78 0.09
C ALA A 464 22.45 15.83 -0.68
N ARG A 465 21.11 15.85 -0.50
CA ARG A 465 20.22 16.91 -1.02
C ARG A 465 20.62 18.29 -0.49
N ASP A 466 20.73 18.42 0.84
CA ASP A 466 21.02 19.70 1.49
C ASP A 466 22.38 20.26 1.04
N GLU A 467 23.36 19.39 0.76
CA GLU A 467 24.67 19.73 0.22
C GLU A 467 24.69 19.77 -1.32
N ARG A 468 23.59 19.48 -2.00
CA ARG A 468 23.44 19.46 -3.48
C ARG A 468 24.48 18.54 -4.13
N LEU A 469 24.63 17.30 -3.64
CA LEU A 469 25.68 16.39 -4.09
C LEU A 469 25.30 15.61 -5.36
N TYR A 470 24.03 15.58 -5.74
CA TYR A 470 23.51 14.92 -6.93
C TYR A 470 22.70 15.90 -7.80
N THR A 471 22.48 15.55 -9.05
CA THR A 471 21.70 16.29 -10.05
C THR A 471 20.39 15.60 -10.41
N ALA A 472 20.29 14.31 -10.16
CA ALA A 472 19.07 13.52 -10.24
C ALA A 472 19.12 12.35 -9.25
N VAL A 473 17.95 11.87 -8.85
CA VAL A 473 17.78 10.71 -7.97
C VAL A 473 16.50 9.99 -8.35
N THR A 474 16.52 8.64 -8.29
CA THR A 474 15.34 7.80 -8.43
C THR A 474 15.55 6.50 -7.66
N ASP A 475 14.49 5.76 -7.37
CA ASP A 475 14.58 4.46 -6.74
C ASP A 475 14.85 3.34 -7.77
N CYS A 476 15.22 2.14 -7.29
CA CYS A 476 15.28 0.92 -8.08
C CYS A 476 14.05 0.08 -7.77
N GLY A 477 12.88 0.52 -8.23
CA GLY A 477 11.61 -0.21 -8.13
C GLY A 477 11.49 -1.33 -9.16
N ALA A 478 10.35 -1.42 -9.80
CA ALA A 478 10.06 -2.40 -10.85
C ALA A 478 11.06 -2.31 -12.01
N GLY A 479 11.62 -3.46 -12.42
CA GLY A 479 12.66 -3.53 -13.47
C GLY A 479 14.06 -3.13 -12.99
N GLY A 480 14.25 -2.83 -11.71
CA GLY A 480 15.56 -2.63 -11.07
C GLY A 480 16.38 -1.50 -11.71
N PHE A 481 17.68 -1.78 -11.97
CA PHE A 481 18.56 -0.80 -12.60
C PHE A 481 18.15 -0.46 -14.05
N SER A 482 17.44 -1.34 -14.73
CA SER A 482 16.96 -1.11 -16.10
C SER A 482 16.01 0.09 -16.16
N SER A 483 15.02 0.13 -15.28
CA SER A 483 14.09 1.25 -15.19
C SER A 483 14.76 2.50 -14.63
N ALA A 484 15.38 2.40 -13.46
CA ALA A 484 16.00 3.55 -12.77
C ALA A 484 17.03 4.29 -13.64
N ILE A 485 17.98 3.57 -14.22
CA ILE A 485 19.04 4.18 -15.04
C ILE A 485 18.53 4.52 -16.44
N GLY A 486 17.64 3.67 -17.00
CA GLY A 486 17.03 3.89 -18.32
C GLY A 486 16.19 5.18 -18.35
N GLU A 487 15.33 5.39 -17.38
CA GLU A 487 14.49 6.58 -17.26
C GLU A 487 15.31 7.85 -17.03
N MET A 488 16.27 7.81 -16.09
CA MET A 488 17.16 8.93 -15.80
C MET A 488 18.02 9.32 -17.03
N GLY A 489 18.40 8.34 -17.87
CA GLY A 489 19.19 8.52 -19.09
C GLY A 489 18.38 8.69 -20.37
N SER A 490 17.05 8.70 -20.34
CA SER A 490 16.18 8.64 -21.52
C SER A 490 16.48 9.70 -22.58
N GLU A 491 16.74 10.94 -22.16
CA GLU A 491 17.06 12.06 -23.04
C GLU A 491 18.56 12.20 -23.36
N LEU A 492 19.43 11.52 -22.60
CA LEU A 492 20.88 11.70 -22.69
C LEU A 492 21.61 10.51 -23.32
N GLY A 493 21.23 9.32 -22.94
CA GLY A 493 22.04 8.13 -23.12
C GLY A 493 22.94 7.83 -21.92
N VAL A 494 23.33 6.57 -21.75
CA VAL A 494 24.10 6.12 -20.58
C VAL A 494 24.99 4.91 -20.89
N GLU A 495 26.20 4.88 -20.33
CA GLU A 495 27.08 3.69 -20.31
C GLU A 495 27.12 3.11 -18.91
N VAL A 496 26.79 1.81 -18.76
CA VAL A 496 26.73 1.07 -17.50
C VAL A 496 27.62 -0.17 -17.54
N HIS A 497 28.28 -0.45 -16.42
CA HIS A 497 29.17 -1.61 -16.23
C HIS A 497 28.59 -2.55 -15.16
N LEU A 498 27.98 -3.65 -15.57
CA LEU A 498 27.29 -4.59 -14.66
C LEU A 498 28.25 -5.33 -13.71
N ASP A 499 29.51 -5.50 -14.11
CA ASP A 499 30.57 -6.10 -13.29
C ASP A 499 30.95 -5.25 -12.06
N ARG A 500 30.41 -4.03 -11.93
CA ARG A 500 30.58 -3.14 -10.78
C ARG A 500 29.43 -3.20 -9.78
N ILE A 501 28.38 -3.92 -10.11
CA ILE A 501 27.21 -4.07 -9.23
C ILE A 501 27.58 -5.01 -8.08
N PRO A 502 27.44 -4.58 -6.81
CA PRO A 502 27.66 -5.46 -5.68
C PRO A 502 26.57 -6.52 -5.59
N VAL A 503 26.95 -7.77 -5.34
CA VAL A 503 26.05 -8.92 -5.33
C VAL A 503 25.99 -9.61 -3.97
N LYS A 504 24.86 -10.26 -3.67
CA LYS A 504 24.66 -11.05 -2.46
C LYS A 504 25.31 -12.43 -2.56
N TYR A 505 25.39 -13.01 -3.76
CA TYR A 505 25.97 -14.33 -4.04
C TYR A 505 26.47 -14.42 -5.49
N PRO A 506 27.38 -15.37 -5.78
CA PRO A 506 28.03 -15.48 -7.10
C PRO A 506 27.08 -16.00 -8.18
N ASP A 507 27.55 -15.90 -9.43
CA ASP A 507 27.00 -16.51 -10.65
C ASP A 507 25.70 -15.87 -11.20
N LEU A 508 25.36 -14.64 -10.82
CA LEU A 508 24.29 -13.88 -11.47
C LEU A 508 24.65 -13.54 -12.92
N ALA A 509 23.75 -13.84 -13.85
CA ALA A 509 23.87 -13.46 -15.25
C ALA A 509 23.71 -11.94 -15.46
N PRO A 510 24.23 -11.37 -16.54
CA PRO A 510 24.13 -9.94 -16.82
C PRO A 510 22.70 -9.39 -16.78
N TRP A 511 21.74 -10.12 -17.34
CA TRP A 511 20.34 -9.70 -17.33
C TRP A 511 19.72 -9.76 -15.91
N GLU A 512 20.14 -10.73 -15.07
CA GLU A 512 19.70 -10.83 -13.67
C GLU A 512 20.25 -9.66 -12.84
N LEU A 513 21.52 -9.27 -13.06
CA LEU A 513 22.11 -8.08 -12.42
C LEU A 513 21.38 -6.79 -12.78
N TRP A 514 20.94 -6.69 -14.03
CA TRP A 514 20.34 -5.50 -14.60
C TRP A 514 18.87 -5.31 -14.17
N LEU A 515 18.14 -6.41 -14.05
CA LEU A 515 16.69 -6.41 -13.85
C LEU A 515 16.24 -6.78 -12.42
N SER A 516 17.16 -7.27 -11.58
CA SER A 516 16.82 -7.58 -10.19
C SER A 516 16.17 -6.37 -9.50
N GLU A 517 15.09 -6.61 -8.79
CA GLU A 517 14.37 -5.61 -7.98
C GLU A 517 14.75 -5.73 -6.49
N ALA A 518 15.98 -6.15 -6.19
CA ALA A 518 16.48 -6.19 -4.81
C ALA A 518 16.26 -4.84 -4.13
N GLN A 519 15.74 -4.89 -2.90
CA GLN A 519 15.25 -3.73 -2.18
C GLN A 519 16.35 -2.78 -1.69
N GLU A 520 15.95 -1.62 -1.17
CA GLU A 520 16.79 -0.59 -0.56
C GLU A 520 17.92 -0.12 -1.47
N ARG A 521 17.62 0.10 -2.77
CA ARG A 521 18.58 0.65 -3.73
C ARG A 521 18.04 1.93 -4.35
N MET A 522 18.91 2.93 -4.42
CA MET A 522 18.66 4.19 -5.11
C MET A 522 19.75 4.43 -6.15
N VAL A 523 19.41 5.11 -7.23
CA VAL A 523 20.37 5.60 -8.22
C VAL A 523 20.42 7.11 -8.16
N VAL A 524 21.62 7.67 -8.14
CA VAL A 524 21.84 9.11 -8.19
C VAL A 524 22.80 9.47 -9.34
N ALA A 525 22.53 10.57 -10.02
CA ALA A 525 23.45 11.19 -10.96
C ALA A 525 24.36 12.15 -10.20
N VAL A 526 25.67 11.92 -10.24
CA VAL A 526 26.63 12.63 -9.39
C VAL A 526 27.72 13.31 -10.23
N PRO A 527 27.85 14.63 -10.18
CA PRO A 527 28.99 15.30 -10.77
C PRO A 527 30.30 14.76 -10.17
N PRO A 528 31.31 14.39 -11.01
CA PRO A 528 32.56 13.79 -10.51
C PRO A 528 33.24 14.54 -9.37
N ALA A 529 33.13 15.87 -9.36
CA ALA A 529 33.73 16.73 -8.33
C ALA A 529 33.05 16.57 -6.94
N ARG A 530 31.83 16.04 -6.86
CA ARG A 530 31.06 15.87 -5.62
C ARG A 530 31.15 14.46 -5.05
N LEU A 531 31.67 13.51 -5.82
CA LEU A 531 31.72 12.08 -5.46
C LEU A 531 32.41 11.81 -4.13
N ALA A 532 33.56 12.42 -3.89
CA ALA A 532 34.34 12.18 -2.65
C ALA A 532 33.56 12.59 -1.38
N ARG A 533 32.74 13.64 -1.47
CA ARG A 533 31.89 14.03 -0.35
C ARG A 533 30.71 13.10 -0.16
N LEU A 534 30.09 12.66 -1.25
CA LEU A 534 29.01 11.68 -1.19
C LEU A 534 29.52 10.34 -0.60
N GLN A 535 30.70 9.88 -1.01
CA GLN A 535 31.33 8.67 -0.43
C GLN A 535 31.53 8.82 1.09
N ALA A 536 32.03 9.96 1.55
CA ALA A 536 32.22 10.19 2.99
C ALA A 536 30.89 10.19 3.79
N LEU A 537 29.79 10.63 3.19
CA LEU A 537 28.47 10.50 3.80
C LEU A 537 27.97 9.05 3.77
N ALA A 538 28.18 8.34 2.67
CA ALA A 538 27.82 6.93 2.53
C ALA A 538 28.55 6.07 3.59
N ASP A 539 29.84 6.30 3.77
CA ASP A 539 30.64 5.63 4.81
C ASP A 539 30.14 5.95 6.23
N HIS A 540 29.69 7.19 6.46
CA HIS A 540 29.14 7.61 7.77
C HIS A 540 27.84 6.90 8.12
N TRP A 541 26.95 6.75 7.15
CA TRP A 541 25.64 6.09 7.33
C TRP A 541 25.67 4.59 7.03
N GLU A 542 26.86 4.03 6.73
CA GLU A 542 27.07 2.61 6.39
C GLU A 542 26.22 2.15 5.19
N VAL A 543 26.06 3.03 4.20
CA VAL A 543 25.41 2.74 2.93
C VAL A 543 26.48 2.40 1.90
N GLU A 544 26.37 1.22 1.26
CA GLU A 544 27.27 0.84 0.17
C GLU A 544 27.07 1.75 -1.04
N LEU A 545 28.17 2.26 -1.63
CA LEU A 545 28.17 3.12 -2.80
C LEU A 545 28.96 2.47 -3.93
N SER A 546 28.38 2.40 -5.12
CA SER A 546 29.02 1.83 -6.30
C SER A 546 28.87 2.71 -7.53
N ILE A 547 29.98 2.97 -8.25
CA ILE A 547 29.96 3.74 -9.48
C ILE A 547 29.73 2.78 -10.65
N LEU A 548 28.52 2.77 -11.18
CA LEU A 548 28.11 1.83 -12.23
C LEU A 548 28.48 2.33 -13.64
N GLY A 549 28.55 3.65 -13.86
CA GLY A 549 28.76 4.18 -15.19
C GLY A 549 28.70 5.70 -15.23
N LYS A 550 28.28 6.24 -16.38
CA LYS A 550 28.15 7.68 -16.60
C LYS A 550 27.08 7.99 -17.66
N PHE A 551 26.49 9.17 -17.62
CA PHE A 551 25.62 9.71 -18.66
C PHE A 551 26.45 10.25 -19.81
N THR A 552 26.08 9.93 -21.07
CA THR A 552 26.98 10.05 -22.24
C THR A 552 26.63 11.20 -23.19
N GLY A 553 25.36 11.44 -23.45
CA GLY A 553 24.90 12.43 -24.44
C GLY A 553 24.80 11.92 -25.87
N ASP A 554 24.90 10.60 -26.07
CA ASP A 554 24.80 9.94 -27.39
C ASP A 554 23.42 9.33 -27.68
N HIS A 555 22.47 9.45 -26.74
CA HIS A 555 21.10 8.92 -26.80
C HIS A 555 21.02 7.39 -26.91
N GLU A 556 22.05 6.68 -26.45
CA GLU A 556 22.17 5.23 -26.48
C GLU A 556 22.24 4.63 -25.07
N LEU A 557 21.60 3.50 -24.87
CA LEU A 557 21.82 2.65 -23.71
C LEU A 557 22.97 1.67 -24.01
N HIS A 558 24.10 1.85 -23.36
CA HIS A 558 25.26 0.98 -23.49
C HIS A 558 25.44 0.15 -22.21
N ILE A 559 25.21 -1.15 -22.30
CA ILE A 559 25.39 -2.07 -21.17
C ILE A 559 26.63 -2.92 -21.41
N ARG A 560 27.57 -2.87 -20.47
CA ARG A 560 28.81 -3.61 -20.49
C ARG A 560 28.92 -4.59 -19.34
N HIS A 561 29.58 -5.70 -19.58
CA HIS A 561 29.94 -6.68 -18.57
C HIS A 561 31.31 -7.26 -18.88
N GLU A 562 32.27 -7.23 -17.94
CA GLU A 562 33.62 -7.68 -18.09
C GLU A 562 34.33 -7.15 -19.38
N GLY A 563 34.10 -5.87 -19.67
CA GLY A 563 34.65 -5.19 -20.84
C GLY A 563 33.98 -5.52 -22.19
N ARG A 564 32.97 -6.38 -22.22
CA ARG A 564 32.17 -6.72 -23.41
C ARG A 564 30.87 -5.91 -23.41
N THR A 565 30.36 -5.57 -24.59
CA THR A 565 29.03 -5.05 -24.77
C THR A 565 28.03 -6.20 -24.69
N VAL A 566 27.12 -6.17 -23.73
CA VAL A 566 26.05 -7.16 -23.54
C VAL A 566 24.67 -6.60 -23.89
N GLY A 567 24.55 -5.27 -24.04
CA GLY A 567 23.37 -4.61 -24.57
C GLY A 567 23.71 -3.25 -25.18
N ARG A 568 23.01 -2.91 -26.29
CA ARG A 568 23.09 -1.61 -26.94
C ARG A 568 21.78 -1.30 -27.65
N LEU A 569 21.05 -0.32 -27.17
CA LEU A 569 19.75 0.08 -27.70
C LEU A 569 19.66 1.62 -27.79
N PRO A 570 19.03 2.17 -28.88
CA PRO A 570 18.66 3.58 -28.87
C PRO A 570 17.63 3.85 -27.75
N MET A 571 17.83 4.94 -26.98
CA MET A 571 16.90 5.33 -25.88
C MET A 571 15.49 5.59 -26.41
N ASP A 572 15.36 6.20 -27.58
CA ASP A 572 14.05 6.43 -28.21
C ASP A 572 13.30 5.11 -28.47
N PHE A 573 14.00 4.07 -28.87
CA PHE A 573 13.37 2.74 -29.07
C PHE A 573 12.98 2.09 -27.74
N VAL A 574 13.81 2.22 -26.72
CA VAL A 574 13.52 1.67 -25.37
C VAL A 574 12.23 2.30 -24.80
N HIS A 575 12.09 3.62 -24.90
CA HIS A 575 10.98 4.33 -24.24
C HIS A 575 9.75 4.56 -25.13
N HIS A 576 9.93 4.67 -26.45
CA HIS A 576 8.86 5.03 -27.39
C HIS A 576 8.61 3.98 -28.50
N GLY A 577 9.39 2.88 -28.55
CA GLY A 577 9.27 1.84 -29.57
C GLY A 577 8.06 0.91 -29.40
N TRP A 578 7.38 0.90 -28.26
CA TRP A 578 6.26 0.01 -27.99
C TRP A 578 4.99 0.42 -28.78
N PRO A 579 4.27 -0.52 -29.38
CA PRO A 579 3.03 -0.23 -30.09
C PRO A 579 1.88 0.03 -29.10
N ARG A 580 1.25 1.19 -29.21
CA ARG A 580 0.09 1.55 -28.37
C ARG A 580 -1.09 0.62 -28.63
N PRO A 581 -1.71 0.00 -27.58
CA PRO A 581 -2.80 -0.94 -27.77
C PRO A 581 -4.10 -0.25 -28.23
N GLU A 582 -4.89 -0.98 -29.05
CA GLU A 582 -6.29 -0.68 -29.33
C GLU A 582 -7.17 -1.70 -28.61
N LEU A 583 -8.04 -1.25 -27.70
CA LEU A 583 -8.87 -2.10 -26.86
C LEU A 583 -10.37 -1.81 -27.10
N ASN A 584 -11.21 -2.78 -26.74
CA ASN A 584 -12.66 -2.62 -26.77
C ASN A 584 -13.21 -2.74 -25.35
N ALA A 585 -14.09 -1.82 -24.98
CA ALA A 585 -14.74 -1.79 -23.69
C ALA A 585 -16.26 -1.74 -23.82
N ILE A 586 -16.95 -2.46 -22.95
CA ILE A 586 -18.41 -2.52 -22.92
C ILE A 586 -18.87 -2.36 -21.49
N HIS A 587 -19.74 -1.38 -21.23
CA HIS A 587 -20.39 -1.25 -19.94
C HIS A 587 -21.92 -1.32 -20.13
N ARG A 588 -22.58 -2.08 -19.26
CA ARG A 588 -24.04 -2.15 -19.20
C ARG A 588 -24.54 -1.42 -17.97
N GLU A 589 -25.53 -0.53 -18.15
CA GLU A 589 -26.17 0.19 -17.05
C GLU A 589 -26.66 -0.77 -15.96
N PRO A 590 -26.48 -0.44 -14.68
CA PRO A 590 -27.03 -1.21 -13.59
C PRO A 590 -28.56 -1.02 -13.47
N SER A 591 -29.22 -1.95 -12.78
CA SER A 591 -30.65 -1.80 -12.46
C SER A 591 -30.81 -0.80 -11.31
N THR A 592 -31.52 0.29 -11.56
CA THR A 592 -31.89 1.28 -10.52
C THR A 592 -33.24 0.99 -9.86
N CYS A 593 -33.93 -0.12 -10.23
CA CYS A 593 -35.15 -0.53 -9.58
C CYS A 593 -34.84 -1.06 -8.17
N ASP A 594 -35.56 -0.57 -7.19
CA ASP A 594 -35.47 -1.07 -5.82
C ASP A 594 -35.87 -2.56 -5.76
N PRO A 595 -35.22 -3.34 -4.91
CA PRO A 595 -35.58 -4.74 -4.69
C PRO A 595 -37.00 -4.85 -4.14
N ALA A 596 -37.71 -5.93 -4.47
CA ALA A 596 -39.08 -6.15 -4.02
C ALA A 596 -39.11 -6.46 -2.50
N GLY A 597 -39.43 -5.45 -1.70
CA GLY A 597 -39.54 -5.52 -0.23
C GLY A 597 -38.19 -5.36 0.47
N THR A 598 -38.25 -4.97 1.72
CA THR A 598 -37.08 -4.87 2.61
C THR A 598 -37.10 -6.04 3.61
N PRO A 599 -35.98 -6.80 3.72
CA PRO A 599 -35.93 -7.94 4.64
C PRO A 599 -35.78 -7.53 6.11
N TRP A 600 -35.41 -6.28 6.38
CA TRP A 600 -35.27 -5.76 7.75
C TRP A 600 -36.59 -5.08 8.20
N THR A 601 -37.01 -5.40 9.40
CA THR A 601 -38.18 -4.82 10.06
C THR A 601 -37.85 -4.16 11.40
N ASP A 602 -36.61 -4.30 11.84
CA ASP A 602 -36.07 -3.81 13.11
C ASP A 602 -34.78 -3.03 12.87
N GLY A 603 -34.79 -1.73 13.15
CA GLY A 603 -33.65 -0.83 13.00
C GLY A 603 -32.46 -1.20 13.93
N ASN A 604 -32.74 -1.68 15.14
CA ASN A 604 -31.68 -2.16 16.05
C ASN A 604 -30.93 -3.36 15.44
N GLN A 605 -31.66 -4.30 14.82
CA GLN A 605 -31.04 -5.47 14.22
C GLN A 605 -30.23 -5.09 12.99
N ALA A 606 -30.75 -4.23 12.11
CA ALA A 606 -30.03 -3.73 10.93
C ALA A 606 -28.75 -3.01 11.34
N LEU A 607 -28.82 -2.10 12.31
CA LEU A 607 -27.70 -1.38 12.85
C LEU A 607 -26.65 -2.30 13.49
N LYS A 608 -27.10 -3.30 14.27
CA LYS A 608 -26.20 -4.30 14.87
C LYS A 608 -25.47 -5.09 13.80
N THR A 609 -26.16 -5.51 12.74
CA THR A 609 -25.56 -6.23 11.62
C THR A 609 -24.46 -5.39 10.94
N LEU A 610 -24.69 -4.08 10.76
CA LEU A 610 -23.68 -3.14 10.25
C LEU A 610 -22.49 -3.00 11.21
N LEU A 611 -22.72 -2.71 12.49
CA LEU A 611 -21.68 -2.50 13.50
C LEU A 611 -20.76 -3.72 13.69
N THR A 612 -21.30 -4.92 13.52
CA THR A 612 -20.53 -6.18 13.67
C THR A 612 -19.88 -6.64 12.38
N HIS A 613 -20.13 -5.96 11.25
CA HIS A 613 -19.47 -6.28 9.99
C HIS A 613 -17.98 -5.97 10.07
N PRO A 614 -17.08 -6.87 9.63
CA PRO A 614 -15.63 -6.67 9.77
C PRO A 614 -15.10 -5.38 9.13
N SER A 615 -15.70 -4.88 8.03
CA SER A 615 -15.31 -3.60 7.42
C SER A 615 -15.68 -2.38 8.27
N VAL A 616 -16.73 -2.46 9.11
CA VAL A 616 -17.23 -1.38 9.97
C VAL A 616 -16.66 -1.46 11.39
N SER A 617 -16.56 -2.66 11.95
CA SER A 617 -16.11 -2.87 13.33
C SER A 617 -14.72 -2.30 13.60
N SER A 618 -14.39 -2.11 14.88
CA SER A 618 -13.12 -1.53 15.34
C SER A 618 -11.89 -2.16 14.70
N LYS A 619 -10.93 -1.33 14.34
CA LYS A 619 -9.60 -1.73 13.87
C LYS A 619 -8.52 -1.49 14.94
N GLU A 620 -8.92 -1.29 16.20
CA GLU A 620 -8.02 -0.96 17.31
C GLU A 620 -6.85 -1.96 17.42
N ALA A 621 -7.12 -3.26 17.29
CA ALA A 621 -6.07 -4.29 17.40
C ALA A 621 -5.00 -4.14 16.31
N VAL A 622 -5.37 -3.71 15.10
CA VAL A 622 -4.43 -3.43 14.01
C VAL A 622 -3.69 -2.12 14.28
N ILE A 623 -4.41 -1.03 14.54
CA ILE A 623 -3.84 0.30 14.75
C ILE A 623 -2.79 0.26 15.87
N ARG A 624 -3.06 -0.47 16.96
CA ARG A 624 -2.15 -0.58 18.12
C ARG A 624 -0.89 -1.41 17.86
N THR A 625 -0.77 -2.08 16.72
CA THR A 625 0.50 -2.72 16.30
C THR A 625 1.47 -1.74 15.67
N PHE A 626 0.97 -0.60 15.21
CA PHE A 626 1.75 0.45 14.57
C PHE A 626 2.16 1.53 15.56
N ASP A 627 3.33 2.11 15.38
CA ASP A 627 3.81 3.28 16.12
C ASP A 627 3.14 4.55 15.58
N HIS A 628 1.80 4.62 15.63
CA HIS A 628 0.98 5.64 14.98
C HIS A 628 1.10 7.06 15.59
N GLU A 629 1.86 7.23 16.68
CA GLU A 629 2.11 8.53 17.30
C GLU A 629 3.61 8.84 17.46
N VAL A 630 4.49 8.00 16.93
CA VAL A 630 5.93 8.25 16.95
C VAL A 630 6.25 9.58 16.28
N ARG A 631 7.29 10.28 16.71
CA ARG A 631 7.66 11.66 16.36
C ARG A 631 6.84 12.75 17.08
N GLY A 632 5.71 12.44 17.73
CA GLY A 632 4.95 13.36 18.58
C GLY A 632 4.21 14.50 17.87
N GLY A 633 4.05 14.42 16.53
CA GLY A 633 3.36 15.44 15.74
C GLY A 633 1.86 15.19 15.56
N THR A 634 1.31 14.06 16.02
CA THR A 634 -0.10 13.69 15.80
C THR A 634 -1.03 14.56 16.63
N LEU A 635 -1.91 15.33 15.98
CA LEU A 635 -2.92 16.21 16.58
C LEU A 635 -4.30 15.53 16.65
N VAL A 636 -4.74 14.91 15.57
CA VAL A 636 -5.93 14.04 15.52
C VAL A 636 -5.48 12.61 15.26
N ARG A 637 -5.82 11.74 16.19
CA ARG A 637 -5.41 10.33 16.20
C ARG A 637 -6.36 9.47 15.34
N PRO A 638 -5.93 8.29 14.88
CA PRO A 638 -6.80 7.34 14.20
C PRO A 638 -7.89 6.75 15.11
N LEU A 639 -7.71 6.83 16.43
CA LEU A 639 -8.71 6.46 17.44
C LEU A 639 -9.05 7.69 18.28
N THR A 640 -10.33 8.10 18.29
CA THR A 640 -10.80 9.33 18.91
C THR A 640 -11.67 9.07 20.15
N GLY A 641 -12.14 10.14 20.77
CA GLY A 641 -12.97 10.11 21.96
C GLY A 641 -12.19 10.04 23.28
N PRO A 642 -12.92 10.16 24.41
CA PRO A 642 -12.31 10.18 25.75
C PRO A 642 -11.53 8.90 26.10
N CYS A 643 -11.94 7.77 25.54
CA CYS A 643 -11.30 6.47 25.73
C CYS A 643 -10.26 6.16 24.66
N GLN A 644 -10.12 7.00 23.62
CA GLN A 644 -9.25 6.77 22.45
C GLN A 644 -9.47 5.39 21.81
N ASP A 645 -10.71 5.02 21.61
CA ASP A 645 -11.15 3.74 21.05
C ASP A 645 -12.33 3.88 20.06
N GLY A 646 -12.70 5.11 19.66
CA GLY A 646 -13.71 5.40 18.66
C GLY A 646 -13.11 5.73 17.29
N PRO A 647 -13.89 5.66 16.20
CA PRO A 647 -13.43 5.94 14.84
C PRO A 647 -13.04 7.41 14.61
N ALA A 648 -12.30 7.68 13.55
CA ALA A 648 -11.95 8.99 13.04
C ALA A 648 -12.13 9.04 11.52
N ASP A 649 -12.57 10.17 10.97
CA ASP A 649 -12.70 10.39 9.52
C ASP A 649 -11.33 10.55 8.85
N GLY A 650 -10.44 11.25 9.51
CA GLY A 650 -9.08 11.50 9.08
C GLY A 650 -8.16 11.73 10.26
N VAL A 651 -6.88 11.70 9.98
CA VAL A 651 -5.81 11.97 10.94
C VAL A 651 -5.18 13.30 10.61
N VAL A 652 -4.79 14.07 11.63
CA VAL A 652 -4.08 15.35 11.44
C VAL A 652 -2.76 15.30 12.20
N PHE A 653 -1.69 15.73 11.54
CA PHE A 653 -0.38 15.83 12.16
C PHE A 653 0.36 17.10 11.74
N GLU A 654 1.18 17.64 12.64
CA GLU A 654 2.12 18.72 12.37
C GLU A 654 3.48 18.11 12.08
N PRO A 655 4.04 18.28 10.86
CA PRO A 655 5.41 17.88 10.57
C PRO A 655 6.40 18.61 11.50
N LEU A 656 7.37 17.89 12.07
CA LEU A 656 8.39 18.49 12.95
C LEU A 656 9.20 19.59 12.25
N GLU A 657 9.40 19.42 10.96
CA GLU A 657 10.10 20.35 10.07
C GLU A 657 9.36 21.69 9.91
N ALA A 658 8.05 21.69 10.20
CA ALA A 658 7.18 22.86 10.16
C ALA A 658 6.69 23.28 11.56
N ALA A 659 7.27 22.74 12.63
CA ALA A 659 6.83 23.00 13.99
C ALA A 659 6.82 24.51 14.28
N GLY A 660 5.68 25.01 14.81
CA GLY A 660 5.46 26.43 15.06
C GLY A 660 4.99 27.25 13.86
N SER A 661 4.76 26.65 12.68
CA SER A 661 4.11 27.31 11.55
C SER A 661 2.62 27.56 11.80
N GLY A 662 2.02 26.84 12.75
CA GLY A 662 0.58 26.82 12.99
C GLY A 662 -0.21 26.01 11.96
N ARG A 663 0.45 25.35 11.02
CA ARG A 663 -0.17 24.54 9.97
C ARG A 663 0.01 23.05 10.22
N ALA A 664 -0.95 22.27 9.80
CA ALA A 664 -0.88 20.82 9.86
C ALA A 664 -1.35 20.16 8.56
N VAL A 665 -1.15 18.85 8.46
CA VAL A 665 -1.53 18.01 7.34
C VAL A 665 -2.63 17.07 7.80
N ALA A 666 -3.78 17.10 7.13
CA ALA A 666 -4.82 16.10 7.27
C ALA A 666 -4.62 15.01 6.22
N VAL A 667 -4.89 13.76 6.60
CA VAL A 667 -4.79 12.58 5.74
C VAL A 667 -6.07 11.77 5.89
N ALA A 668 -6.68 11.40 4.76
CA ALA A 668 -7.88 10.57 4.72
C ALA A 668 -7.96 9.76 3.42
N GLN A 669 -8.84 8.77 3.40
CA GLN A 669 -9.09 7.88 2.27
C GLN A 669 -10.59 7.77 1.98
N GLY A 670 -10.90 7.34 0.73
CA GLY A 670 -12.24 6.95 0.31
C GLY A 670 -12.15 5.67 -0.54
N ILE A 671 -12.92 4.66 -0.17
CA ILE A 671 -12.93 3.35 -0.83
C ILE A 671 -14.26 2.64 -0.62
N ASN A 672 -14.95 2.30 -1.71
CA ASN A 672 -16.23 1.58 -1.62
C ASN A 672 -16.38 0.53 -2.74
N PRO A 673 -15.70 -0.63 -2.67
CA PRO A 673 -15.79 -1.67 -3.68
C PRO A 673 -17.18 -2.31 -3.77
N THR A 674 -17.97 -2.30 -2.68
CA THR A 674 -19.34 -2.80 -2.67
C THR A 674 -20.24 -1.99 -3.61
N LEU A 675 -20.12 -0.68 -3.58
CA LEU A 675 -20.79 0.19 -4.54
C LEU A 675 -20.31 -0.06 -5.98
N GLY A 676 -19.00 -0.33 -6.15
CA GLY A 676 -18.38 -0.62 -7.45
C GLY A 676 -18.92 -1.88 -8.13
N LEU A 677 -19.32 -2.88 -7.37
CA LEU A 677 -19.99 -4.08 -7.88
C LEU A 677 -21.40 -3.76 -8.43
N HIS A 678 -22.03 -2.69 -7.96
CA HIS A 678 -23.32 -2.21 -8.45
C HIS A 678 -23.16 -1.20 -9.58
N ASP A 679 -22.42 -0.13 -9.35
CA ASP A 679 -22.17 0.96 -10.31
C ASP A 679 -20.74 1.51 -10.17
N PRO A 680 -19.82 1.16 -11.10
CA PRO A 680 -18.45 1.66 -11.06
C PRO A 680 -18.33 3.20 -11.17
N TYR A 681 -19.23 3.86 -11.93
CA TYR A 681 -19.23 5.31 -12.05
C TYR A 681 -19.58 5.97 -10.71
N ALA A 682 -20.61 5.46 -10.05
CA ALA A 682 -21.01 5.96 -8.72
C ALA A 682 -19.89 5.72 -7.68
N MET A 683 -19.23 4.56 -7.72
CA MET A 683 -18.08 4.27 -6.86
C MET A 683 -16.95 5.28 -7.05
N GLY A 684 -16.58 5.58 -8.31
CA GLY A 684 -15.53 6.56 -8.61
C GLY A 684 -15.86 7.93 -8.00
N GLY A 685 -17.11 8.36 -8.15
CA GLY A 685 -17.59 9.62 -7.56
C GLY A 685 -17.65 9.60 -6.03
N ALA A 686 -18.08 8.47 -5.44
CA ALA A 686 -18.20 8.33 -3.99
C ALA A 686 -16.83 8.31 -3.31
N ALA A 687 -15.83 7.59 -3.86
CA ALA A 687 -14.48 7.53 -3.29
C ALA A 687 -13.82 8.92 -3.24
N VAL A 688 -13.96 9.73 -4.29
CA VAL A 688 -13.47 11.11 -4.31
C VAL A 688 -14.19 11.97 -3.26
N ASP A 689 -15.53 11.89 -3.22
CA ASP A 689 -16.34 12.67 -2.28
C ASP A 689 -16.03 12.32 -0.83
N GLU A 690 -15.92 11.03 -0.51
CA GLU A 690 -15.60 10.53 0.82
C GLU A 690 -14.23 11.06 1.29
N THR A 691 -13.19 10.96 0.44
CA THR A 691 -11.87 11.47 0.77
C THR A 691 -11.90 12.96 1.09
N VAL A 692 -12.51 13.77 0.22
CA VAL A 692 -12.59 15.23 0.42
C VAL A 692 -13.42 15.56 1.67
N ARG A 693 -14.54 14.89 1.88
CA ARG A 693 -15.42 15.07 3.03
C ARG A 693 -14.70 14.73 4.34
N ASN A 694 -13.99 13.60 4.39
CA ASN A 694 -13.22 13.16 5.54
C ASN A 694 -12.11 14.16 5.91
N LEU A 695 -11.37 14.66 4.92
CA LEU A 695 -10.36 15.70 5.13
C LEU A 695 -10.94 16.97 5.72
N VAL A 696 -12.10 17.43 5.20
CA VAL A 696 -12.76 18.63 5.70
C VAL A 696 -13.35 18.41 7.10
N CYS A 697 -13.88 17.22 7.40
CA CYS A 697 -14.30 16.84 8.75
C CYS A 697 -13.15 16.81 9.75
N ALA A 698 -11.92 16.57 9.30
CA ALA A 698 -10.71 16.66 10.12
C ALA A 698 -10.16 18.10 10.29
N GLY A 699 -10.68 19.06 9.52
CA GLY A 699 -10.31 20.49 9.57
C GLY A 699 -9.56 21.04 8.37
N ALA A 700 -9.31 20.22 7.34
CA ALA A 700 -8.61 20.68 6.13
C ALA A 700 -9.37 21.77 5.35
N ASP A 701 -8.63 22.65 4.70
CA ASP A 701 -9.14 23.63 3.77
C ASP A 701 -9.55 22.92 2.46
N PRO A 702 -10.83 22.91 2.07
CA PRO A 702 -11.30 22.24 0.85
C PRO A 702 -10.69 22.80 -0.44
N ASP A 703 -10.14 24.01 -0.43
CA ASP A 703 -9.44 24.59 -1.57
C ASP A 703 -7.94 24.23 -1.63
N HIS A 704 -7.43 23.48 -0.63
CA HIS A 704 -6.06 23.02 -0.56
C HIS A 704 -5.99 21.52 -0.25
N ILE A 705 -6.66 20.72 -1.07
CA ILE A 705 -6.69 19.25 -1.03
C ILE A 705 -6.10 18.70 -2.32
N ALA A 706 -5.18 17.75 -2.19
CA ALA A 706 -4.62 16.96 -3.27
C ALA A 706 -4.99 15.49 -3.14
N LEU A 707 -5.23 14.82 -4.26
CA LEU A 707 -5.69 13.45 -4.34
C LEU A 707 -4.68 12.55 -5.06
N LEU A 708 -4.72 11.26 -4.73
CA LEU A 708 -4.05 10.18 -5.44
C LEU A 708 -5.09 9.13 -5.79
N ASP A 709 -5.05 8.61 -7.02
CA ASP A 709 -5.91 7.54 -7.50
C ASP A 709 -5.17 6.21 -7.57
N ASN A 710 -5.77 5.15 -7.02
CA ASN A 710 -5.21 3.80 -7.07
C ASN A 710 -6.28 2.82 -7.55
N PHE A 711 -6.20 2.43 -8.83
CA PHE A 711 -7.11 1.48 -9.45
C PHE A 711 -6.56 0.05 -9.32
N CYS A 712 -7.34 -0.87 -8.73
CA CYS A 712 -7.08 -2.31 -8.75
C CYS A 712 -8.18 -3.03 -9.49
N TRP A 713 -7.84 -3.71 -10.58
CA TRP A 713 -8.83 -4.28 -11.51
C TRP A 713 -8.42 -5.65 -12.01
N GLY A 714 -9.39 -6.41 -12.51
CA GLY A 714 -9.16 -7.66 -13.23
C GLY A 714 -8.55 -7.45 -14.61
N ASN A 715 -8.57 -8.50 -15.44
CA ASN A 715 -7.97 -8.52 -16.77
C ASN A 715 -8.60 -7.49 -17.73
N PRO A 716 -7.89 -6.43 -18.12
CA PRO A 716 -8.43 -5.34 -18.94
C PRO A 716 -8.61 -5.70 -20.41
N THR A 717 -8.14 -6.86 -20.86
CA THR A 717 -8.38 -7.33 -22.23
C THR A 717 -9.83 -7.82 -22.43
N LEU A 718 -10.56 -8.04 -21.33
CA LEU A 718 -11.97 -8.41 -21.36
C LEU A 718 -12.85 -7.17 -21.39
N PRO A 719 -13.73 -7.04 -22.42
CA PRO A 719 -14.45 -5.79 -22.68
C PRO A 719 -15.36 -5.30 -21.54
N ASP A 720 -15.95 -6.20 -20.77
CA ASP A 720 -16.82 -5.87 -19.63
C ASP A 720 -16.01 -5.33 -18.45
N ARG A 721 -14.84 -5.89 -18.17
CA ARG A 721 -13.93 -5.43 -17.10
C ARG A 721 -13.33 -4.09 -17.44
N LEU A 722 -12.86 -3.92 -18.69
CA LEU A 722 -12.36 -2.63 -19.15
C LEU A 722 -13.48 -1.57 -19.18
N GLY A 723 -14.72 -1.97 -19.51
CA GLY A 723 -15.87 -1.07 -19.48
C GLY A 723 -16.19 -0.56 -18.08
N ALA A 724 -16.10 -1.42 -17.07
CA ALA A 724 -16.26 -1.03 -15.68
C ALA A 724 -15.13 -0.09 -15.21
N LEU A 725 -13.87 -0.35 -15.59
CA LEU A 725 -12.73 0.51 -15.31
C LEU A 725 -12.90 1.91 -15.92
N VAL A 726 -13.31 1.99 -17.19
CA VAL A 726 -13.60 3.26 -17.88
C VAL A 726 -14.66 4.05 -17.11
N ARG A 727 -15.74 3.38 -16.68
CA ARG A 727 -16.83 4.05 -15.94
C ARG A 727 -16.35 4.57 -14.59
N ALA A 728 -15.57 3.78 -13.86
CA ALA A 728 -14.98 4.21 -12.59
C ALA A 728 -14.08 5.46 -12.77
N ALA A 729 -13.23 5.46 -13.78
CA ALA A 729 -12.36 6.59 -14.10
C ALA A 729 -13.15 7.85 -14.52
N GLN A 730 -14.26 7.69 -15.27
CA GLN A 730 -15.16 8.81 -15.62
C GLN A 730 -15.83 9.39 -14.38
N GLY A 731 -16.36 8.55 -13.46
CA GLY A 731 -16.95 9.00 -12.20
C GLY A 731 -15.96 9.71 -11.29
N CYS A 732 -14.73 9.18 -11.22
CA CYS A 732 -13.60 9.76 -10.51
C CYS A 732 -13.27 11.17 -11.03
N ARG A 733 -13.08 11.32 -12.35
CA ARG A 733 -12.84 12.60 -13.02
C ARG A 733 -13.94 13.62 -12.70
N ASP A 734 -15.17 13.24 -12.95
CA ASP A 734 -16.30 14.17 -12.85
C ASP A 734 -16.47 14.69 -11.41
N ALA A 735 -16.25 13.83 -10.40
CA ALA A 735 -16.29 14.22 -8.99
C ALA A 735 -15.09 15.10 -8.60
N ALA A 736 -13.87 14.77 -9.03
CA ALA A 736 -12.68 15.55 -8.72
C ALA A 736 -12.79 16.98 -9.30
N ILE A 737 -13.26 17.11 -10.54
CA ILE A 737 -13.57 18.43 -11.14
C ILE A 737 -14.67 19.15 -10.35
N ALA A 738 -15.75 18.46 -10.01
CA ALA A 738 -16.88 19.03 -9.28
C ALA A 738 -16.47 19.57 -7.91
N LEU A 739 -15.57 18.88 -7.21
CA LEU A 739 -15.08 19.25 -5.88
C LEU A 739 -13.80 20.11 -5.93
N GLN A 740 -13.26 20.37 -7.11
CA GLN A 740 -12.05 21.18 -7.32
C GLN A 740 -10.80 20.62 -6.62
N ALA A 741 -10.69 19.30 -6.58
CA ALA A 741 -9.57 18.56 -5.95
C ALA A 741 -8.70 17.89 -7.04
N PRO A 742 -7.48 18.38 -7.32
CA PRO A 742 -6.59 17.83 -8.34
C PRO A 742 -5.93 16.54 -7.89
N PHE A 743 -5.58 15.67 -8.86
CA PHE A 743 -4.71 14.52 -8.65
C PHE A 743 -3.25 14.93 -8.77
N ILE A 744 -2.39 14.39 -7.91
CA ILE A 744 -0.94 14.66 -7.93
C ILE A 744 -0.09 13.43 -8.26
N SER A 745 -0.61 12.25 -7.98
CA SER A 745 0.00 10.96 -8.31
C SER A 745 -1.10 9.91 -8.43
N GLY A 746 -0.77 8.75 -8.94
CA GLY A 746 -1.70 7.63 -9.05
C GLY A 746 -0.98 6.34 -9.39
N LYS A 747 -1.74 5.23 -9.34
CA LYS A 747 -1.26 3.90 -9.72
C LYS A 747 -2.39 3.06 -10.25
N ASP A 748 -2.12 2.25 -11.26
CA ASP A 748 -2.99 1.16 -11.68
C ASP A 748 -2.33 -0.20 -11.40
N SER A 749 -3.13 -1.12 -10.89
CA SER A 749 -2.78 -2.54 -10.71
C SER A 749 -3.85 -3.36 -11.41
N LEU A 750 -3.47 -4.02 -12.49
CA LEU A 750 -4.39 -4.78 -13.34
C LEU A 750 -4.09 -6.28 -13.24
N TYR A 751 -4.94 -7.11 -13.84
CA TYR A 751 -4.85 -8.58 -13.77
C TYR A 751 -4.96 -9.13 -12.34
N ASN A 752 -5.62 -8.41 -11.42
CA ASN A 752 -5.91 -8.93 -10.09
C ASN A 752 -7.02 -9.99 -10.17
N GLU A 753 -6.64 -11.19 -10.57
CA GLU A 753 -7.51 -12.35 -10.79
C GLU A 753 -6.89 -13.62 -10.23
N TYR A 754 -7.74 -14.59 -9.94
CA TYR A 754 -7.34 -15.95 -9.61
C TYR A 754 -8.18 -16.93 -10.41
N ASP A 755 -7.54 -17.77 -11.22
CA ASP A 755 -8.21 -18.69 -12.15
C ASP A 755 -9.32 -18.01 -12.97
N GLY A 756 -9.05 -16.82 -13.53
CA GLY A 756 -9.98 -16.02 -14.32
C GLY A 756 -11.14 -15.39 -13.56
N LYS A 757 -11.14 -15.44 -12.22
CA LYS A 757 -12.09 -14.74 -11.36
C LYS A 757 -11.47 -13.44 -10.85
N PRO A 758 -12.02 -12.28 -11.23
CA PRO A 758 -11.49 -11.01 -10.78
C PRO A 758 -11.84 -10.72 -9.34
N ILE A 759 -11.03 -9.84 -8.72
CA ILE A 759 -11.43 -9.13 -7.51
C ILE A 759 -12.61 -8.18 -7.82
N PRO A 760 -13.36 -7.70 -6.84
CA PRO A 760 -14.21 -6.51 -7.02
C PRO A 760 -13.37 -5.37 -7.60
N GLY A 761 -13.82 -4.73 -8.68
CA GLY A 761 -13.15 -3.56 -9.21
C GLY A 761 -13.05 -2.49 -8.11
N THR A 762 -11.84 -2.12 -7.73
CA THR A 762 -11.57 -1.32 -6.55
C THR A 762 -10.84 -0.04 -6.91
N LEU A 763 -11.38 1.10 -6.48
CA LEU A 763 -10.72 2.39 -6.54
C LEU A 763 -10.50 2.90 -5.11
N LEU A 764 -9.25 3.09 -4.76
CA LEU A 764 -8.85 3.84 -3.57
C LEU A 764 -8.50 5.26 -3.98
N ILE A 765 -9.10 6.24 -3.34
CA ILE A 765 -8.64 7.63 -3.37
C ILE A 765 -7.99 7.92 -2.03
N SER A 766 -6.72 8.33 -2.07
CA SER A 766 -6.00 8.84 -0.91
C SER A 766 -5.86 10.35 -1.03
N GLY A 767 -5.98 11.08 0.07
CA GLY A 767 -5.94 12.53 0.03
C GLY A 767 -5.08 13.11 1.14
N ILE A 768 -4.42 14.21 0.81
CA ILE A 768 -3.82 15.11 1.80
C ILE A 768 -4.47 16.49 1.68
N GLY A 769 -4.74 17.10 2.83
CA GLY A 769 -5.30 18.45 2.89
C GLY A 769 -4.54 19.31 3.90
N ILE A 770 -4.42 20.59 3.63
CA ILE A 770 -3.76 21.50 4.55
C ILE A 770 -4.76 22.01 5.57
N VAL A 771 -4.44 21.81 6.85
CA VAL A 771 -5.12 22.47 7.98
C VAL A 771 -4.40 23.79 8.24
N PRO A 772 -5.02 24.93 7.94
CA PRO A 772 -4.33 26.21 7.98
C PRO A 772 -4.01 26.71 9.40
N ASP A 773 -4.65 26.15 10.41
CA ASP A 773 -4.45 26.48 11.81
C ASP A 773 -4.69 25.25 12.69
N VAL A 774 -3.65 24.83 13.41
CA VAL A 774 -3.67 23.64 14.28
C VAL A 774 -4.74 23.69 15.37
N ASP A 775 -5.17 24.88 15.81
CA ASP A 775 -6.23 25.06 16.78
C ASP A 775 -7.64 24.72 16.24
N HIS A 776 -7.76 24.52 14.94
CA HIS A 776 -9.01 24.19 14.24
C HIS A 776 -9.08 22.73 13.75
N CYS A 777 -8.23 21.85 14.28
CA CYS A 777 -8.36 20.41 14.08
C CYS A 777 -9.69 19.89 14.65
N MET A 778 -10.33 18.97 13.94
CA MET A 778 -11.65 18.48 14.30
C MET A 778 -11.64 16.95 14.49
N THR A 779 -12.56 16.44 15.31
CA THR A 779 -12.76 15.00 15.55
C THR A 779 -14.23 14.65 15.50
N ALA A 780 -14.55 13.42 15.15
CA ALA A 780 -15.92 12.94 14.93
C ALA A 780 -16.74 12.74 16.21
N HIS A 781 -16.12 12.43 17.36
CA HIS A 781 -16.85 12.03 18.56
C HIS A 781 -17.74 13.12 19.16
N ALA A 782 -18.88 12.74 19.72
CA ALA A 782 -19.77 13.62 20.47
C ALA A 782 -19.07 14.21 21.70
N LYS A 783 -19.12 15.55 21.90
CA LYS A 783 -18.28 16.26 22.88
C LYS A 783 -19.03 16.83 24.04
N ARG A 784 -20.30 17.26 23.88
CA ARG A 784 -21.01 18.01 24.91
C ARG A 784 -22.45 17.55 25.11
N SER A 785 -22.81 17.18 26.35
CA SER A 785 -24.21 16.90 26.70
C SER A 785 -25.06 18.19 26.60
N GLY A 786 -26.19 18.06 25.93
CA GLY A 786 -27.09 19.17 25.65
C GLY A 786 -26.86 19.91 24.33
N SER A 787 -25.75 19.64 23.63
CA SER A 787 -25.51 20.14 22.27
C SER A 787 -26.55 19.60 21.28
N LEU A 788 -26.56 20.18 20.10
CA LEU A 788 -27.53 19.84 19.03
C LEU A 788 -26.79 19.16 17.89
N LEU A 789 -27.42 18.14 17.33
CA LEU A 789 -26.91 17.47 16.12
C LEU A 789 -27.72 17.92 14.89
N PHE A 790 -27.00 18.29 13.85
CA PHE A 790 -27.54 18.65 12.55
C PHE A 790 -26.95 17.75 11.47
N VAL A 791 -27.64 17.59 10.36
CA VAL A 791 -27.08 17.08 9.10
C VAL A 791 -26.96 18.23 8.11
N LEU A 792 -25.79 18.39 7.54
CA LEU A 792 -25.53 19.26 6.40
C LEU A 792 -25.50 18.39 5.15
N GLY A 793 -26.51 18.51 4.30
CA GLY A 793 -26.70 17.70 3.10
C GLY A 793 -28.05 17.01 3.03
N ASP A 794 -28.41 16.59 1.81
CA ASP A 794 -29.72 15.94 1.54
C ASP A 794 -29.57 14.42 1.56
N THR A 795 -30.54 13.74 2.18
CA THR A 795 -30.76 12.31 2.06
C THR A 795 -31.75 12.01 0.93
N ARG A 796 -31.40 11.07 0.08
CA ARG A 796 -32.21 10.62 -1.05
C ARG A 796 -32.45 9.12 -0.93
N ALA A 797 -33.31 8.57 -1.77
CA ALA A 797 -33.55 7.12 -1.86
C ALA A 797 -32.37 6.44 -2.58
N GLU A 798 -31.23 6.35 -1.93
CA GLU A 798 -29.95 5.88 -2.47
C GLU A 798 -29.41 4.74 -1.60
N LEU A 799 -29.96 3.52 -1.81
CA LEU A 799 -29.52 2.27 -1.20
C LEU A 799 -28.88 1.30 -2.21
N GLY A 800 -28.85 1.68 -3.51
CA GLY A 800 -28.22 0.88 -4.54
C GLY A 800 -26.72 0.76 -4.32
N GLY A 801 -26.22 -0.48 -4.17
CA GLY A 801 -24.83 -0.75 -3.87
C GLY A 801 -24.39 -0.45 -2.43
N SER A 802 -25.34 -0.17 -1.51
CA SER A 802 -25.03 0.05 -0.09
C SER A 802 -24.55 -1.22 0.61
N LEU A 803 -23.77 -1.05 1.69
CA LEU A 803 -23.34 -2.14 2.52
C LEU A 803 -24.53 -2.93 3.09
N LEU A 804 -25.60 -2.21 3.48
CA LEU A 804 -26.80 -2.87 4.00
C LEU A 804 -27.46 -3.77 2.95
N HIS A 805 -27.60 -3.32 1.70
CA HIS A 805 -28.11 -4.17 0.61
C HIS A 805 -27.23 -5.40 0.40
N SER A 806 -25.91 -5.22 0.38
CA SER A 806 -24.96 -6.32 0.25
C SER A 806 -25.10 -7.38 1.35
N LEU A 807 -25.22 -6.94 2.60
CA LEU A 807 -25.37 -7.84 3.77
C LEU A 807 -26.64 -8.70 3.74
N TYR A 808 -27.68 -8.21 3.10
CA TYR A 808 -28.93 -8.95 2.92
C TYR A 808 -29.08 -9.61 1.52
N GLY A 809 -28.00 -9.61 0.72
CA GLY A 809 -27.99 -10.22 -0.63
C GLY A 809 -28.96 -9.56 -1.62
N LEU A 810 -29.22 -8.26 -1.45
CA LEU A 810 -30.08 -7.49 -2.33
C LEU A 810 -29.28 -6.87 -3.47
N SER A 811 -29.91 -6.79 -4.65
CA SER A 811 -29.37 -6.14 -5.85
C SER A 811 -30.35 -5.12 -6.39
N GLY A 812 -29.84 -4.08 -7.07
CA GLY A 812 -30.62 -2.97 -7.58
C GLY A 812 -30.69 -1.80 -6.59
N GLY A 813 -31.55 -0.83 -6.89
CA GLY A 813 -31.68 0.44 -6.18
C GLY A 813 -30.82 1.55 -6.82
N THR A 814 -31.20 2.79 -6.51
CA THR A 814 -30.48 3.97 -7.01
C THR A 814 -29.14 4.12 -6.27
N PRO A 815 -28.00 4.20 -6.98
CA PRO A 815 -26.71 4.47 -6.35
C PRO A 815 -26.56 5.94 -5.98
N PRO A 816 -25.69 6.31 -5.00
CA PRO A 816 -25.39 7.68 -4.66
C PRO A 816 -24.64 8.40 -5.79
N VAL A 817 -24.84 9.73 -5.90
CA VAL A 817 -24.24 10.56 -6.94
C VAL A 817 -23.57 11.78 -6.34
N THR A 818 -22.32 12.02 -6.71
CA THR A 818 -21.55 13.21 -6.32
C THR A 818 -21.92 14.42 -7.19
N LYS A 819 -22.02 15.61 -6.59
CA LYS A 819 -22.45 16.85 -7.24
C LYS A 819 -21.55 18.03 -6.90
N ALA A 820 -21.34 18.93 -7.85
CA ALA A 820 -20.58 20.17 -7.66
C ALA A 820 -21.07 21.03 -6.48
N ALA A 821 -22.37 21.00 -6.16
CA ALA A 821 -22.93 21.72 -5.01
C ALA A 821 -22.36 21.28 -3.65
N PHE A 822 -21.73 20.08 -3.56
CA PHE A 822 -21.15 19.60 -2.30
C PHE A 822 -19.94 20.42 -1.89
N GLY A 823 -19.13 20.92 -2.83
CA GLY A 823 -18.03 21.82 -2.55
C GLY A 823 -18.42 23.06 -1.73
N ASN A 824 -19.61 23.60 -1.95
CA ASN A 824 -20.13 24.73 -1.16
C ASN A 824 -20.43 24.33 0.31
N ARG A 825 -20.90 23.08 0.54
CA ARG A 825 -21.10 22.54 1.89
C ARG A 825 -19.78 22.43 2.63
N TYR A 826 -18.75 21.94 1.96
CA TYR A 826 -17.42 21.74 2.53
C TYR A 826 -16.75 23.07 2.87
N ARG A 827 -16.86 24.08 2.00
CA ARG A 827 -16.39 25.44 2.30
C ARG A 827 -17.15 26.08 3.47
N ALA A 828 -18.47 25.88 3.55
CA ALA A 828 -19.27 26.38 4.68
C ALA A 828 -18.85 25.70 5.98
N LEU A 829 -18.69 24.37 5.98
CA LEU A 829 -18.20 23.63 7.16
C LEU A 829 -16.84 24.14 7.60
N HIS A 830 -15.88 24.25 6.68
CA HIS A 830 -14.54 24.76 7.01
C HIS A 830 -14.59 26.17 7.62
N GLY A 831 -15.43 27.06 7.07
CA GLY A 831 -15.65 28.40 7.65
C GLY A 831 -16.24 28.36 9.08
N LEU A 832 -17.17 27.44 9.33
CA LEU A 832 -17.77 27.21 10.66
C LEU A 832 -16.78 26.61 11.66
N VAL A 833 -15.92 25.69 11.23
CA VAL A 833 -14.83 25.14 12.04
C VAL A 833 -13.86 26.25 12.45
N ARG A 834 -13.42 27.08 11.50
CA ARG A 834 -12.52 28.22 11.76
C ARG A 834 -13.12 29.28 12.71
N SER A 835 -14.44 29.41 12.71
CA SER A 835 -15.11 30.33 13.66
C SER A 835 -15.37 29.73 15.05
N GLY A 836 -15.01 28.46 15.27
CA GLY A 836 -15.29 27.73 16.50
C GLY A 836 -16.80 27.47 16.74
N SER A 837 -17.62 27.52 15.68
CA SER A 837 -19.06 27.35 15.77
C SER A 837 -19.53 25.89 15.74
N VAL A 838 -18.64 24.95 15.39
CA VAL A 838 -18.87 23.50 15.35
C VAL A 838 -18.01 22.84 16.41
N LEU A 839 -18.60 21.93 17.19
CA LEU A 839 -17.90 21.15 18.21
C LEU A 839 -17.27 19.88 17.64
N SER A 840 -18.00 19.14 16.83
CA SER A 840 -17.53 17.96 16.10
C SER A 840 -18.20 17.86 14.74
N ALA A 841 -17.52 17.21 13.81
CA ALA A 841 -18.05 16.89 12.49
C ALA A 841 -17.71 15.43 12.17
N HIS A 842 -18.63 14.76 11.46
CA HIS A 842 -18.47 13.36 11.05
C HIS A 842 -19.13 13.12 9.71
N ASP A 843 -18.46 12.40 8.82
CA ASP A 843 -19.00 12.05 7.53
C ASP A 843 -20.16 11.03 7.67
N ALA A 844 -21.01 10.93 6.65
CA ALA A 844 -22.06 9.93 6.60
C ALA A 844 -21.92 9.11 5.31
N SER A 845 -21.23 7.99 5.42
CA SER A 845 -20.90 7.03 4.36
C SER A 845 -21.69 5.72 4.54
N GLU A 846 -21.00 4.56 4.61
CA GLU A 846 -21.64 3.26 4.77
C GLU A 846 -22.58 3.22 5.98
N GLY A 847 -23.72 2.57 5.77
CA GLY A 847 -24.75 2.46 6.81
C GLY A 847 -25.51 3.76 7.11
N GLY A 848 -25.24 4.84 6.37
CA GLY A 848 -25.98 6.09 6.36
C GLY A 848 -25.98 6.85 7.69
N LEU A 849 -26.98 7.70 7.90
CA LEU A 849 -27.06 8.56 9.10
C LEU A 849 -27.16 7.78 10.40
N ALA A 850 -27.79 6.60 10.39
CA ALA A 850 -27.96 5.80 11.60
C ALA A 850 -26.61 5.30 12.13
N LEU A 851 -25.75 4.80 11.24
CA LEU A 851 -24.42 4.34 11.62
C LEU A 851 -23.55 5.52 12.03
N ALA A 852 -23.44 6.57 11.22
CA ALA A 852 -22.63 7.74 11.50
C ALA A 852 -22.99 8.41 12.85
N ALA A 853 -24.29 8.58 13.14
CA ALA A 853 -24.73 9.13 14.43
C ALA A 853 -24.32 8.23 15.61
N VAL A 854 -24.42 6.90 15.43
CA VAL A 854 -24.02 5.95 16.46
C VAL A 854 -22.50 5.93 16.66
N GLU A 855 -21.71 6.10 15.61
CA GLU A 855 -20.25 6.22 15.71
C GLU A 855 -19.85 7.46 16.51
N MET A 856 -20.49 8.61 16.29
CA MET A 856 -20.29 9.78 17.15
C MET A 856 -20.64 9.48 18.61
N ALA A 857 -21.75 8.79 18.87
CA ALA A 857 -22.22 8.46 20.21
C ALA A 857 -21.27 7.50 20.94
N LEU A 858 -20.88 6.39 20.31
CA LEU A 858 -20.01 5.39 20.91
C LEU A 858 -18.61 5.94 21.17
N ALA A 859 -18.06 6.73 20.24
CA ALA A 859 -16.78 7.40 20.38
C ALA A 859 -16.79 8.42 21.52
N GLY A 860 -17.86 9.20 21.65
CA GLY A 860 -18.06 10.20 22.71
C GLY A 860 -18.55 9.65 24.04
N ARG A 861 -18.93 8.36 24.13
CA ARG A 861 -19.60 7.75 25.28
C ARG A 861 -20.85 8.54 25.70
N MET A 862 -21.61 9.03 24.73
CA MET A 862 -22.75 9.91 24.95
C MET A 862 -23.95 9.49 24.12
N GLY A 863 -25.12 9.39 24.75
CA GLY A 863 -26.37 9.10 24.06
C GLY A 863 -26.90 10.26 23.21
N MET A 864 -28.01 10.01 22.54
CA MET A 864 -28.69 10.98 21.69
C MET A 864 -30.18 10.68 21.57
N ASP A 865 -30.98 11.72 21.26
CA ASP A 865 -32.39 11.60 20.86
C ASP A 865 -32.60 12.39 19.58
N LEU A 866 -32.75 11.66 18.46
CA LEU A 866 -32.82 12.21 17.12
C LEU A 866 -34.14 11.84 16.45
N ASP A 867 -34.71 12.82 15.74
CA ASP A 867 -35.92 12.67 14.90
C ASP A 867 -35.52 12.84 13.42
N LEU A 868 -35.66 11.78 12.65
CA LEU A 868 -35.31 11.70 11.25
C LEU A 868 -36.53 11.88 10.32
N THR A 869 -37.67 12.34 10.85
CA THR A 869 -38.94 12.49 10.09
C THR A 869 -38.79 13.41 8.89
N GLU A 870 -38.04 14.51 9.03
CA GLU A 870 -37.81 15.48 7.96
C GLU A 870 -36.63 15.12 7.03
N VAL A 871 -35.84 14.06 7.36
CA VAL A 871 -34.68 13.62 6.57
C VAL A 871 -35.15 12.97 5.26
N HIS A 872 -36.11 12.04 5.34
CA HIS A 872 -36.73 11.38 4.19
C HIS A 872 -38.09 10.83 4.57
N ALA A 873 -39.04 10.71 3.61
CA ALA A 873 -40.39 10.23 3.86
C ALA A 873 -40.43 8.75 4.31
N ASP A 874 -39.57 7.93 3.78
CA ASP A 874 -39.39 6.52 4.17
C ASP A 874 -38.35 6.41 5.30
N PRO A 875 -38.70 5.70 6.41
CA PRO A 875 -37.77 5.58 7.55
C PRO A 875 -36.46 4.84 7.25
N TRP A 876 -36.49 3.87 6.35
CA TRP A 876 -35.30 3.09 6.02
C TRP A 876 -34.30 3.89 5.20
N HIS A 877 -34.81 4.71 4.26
CA HIS A 877 -33.97 5.69 3.56
C HIS A 877 -33.46 6.79 4.49
N ALA A 878 -34.29 7.27 5.44
CA ALA A 878 -33.85 8.25 6.41
C ALA A 878 -32.68 7.74 7.28
N LEU A 879 -32.73 6.46 7.66
CA LEU A 879 -31.71 5.81 8.51
C LEU A 879 -30.48 5.39 7.73
N PHE A 880 -30.65 4.69 6.61
CA PHE A 880 -29.58 3.86 6.00
C PHE A 880 -29.19 4.22 4.57
N SER A 881 -29.84 5.19 3.91
CA SER A 881 -29.32 5.66 2.60
C SER A 881 -27.89 6.15 2.71
N GLU A 882 -27.06 5.79 1.72
CA GLU A 882 -25.65 6.16 1.66
C GLU A 882 -25.40 7.34 0.70
N SER A 883 -26.32 8.36 0.73
CA SER A 883 -26.19 9.54 -0.12
C SER A 883 -24.92 10.32 0.16
N ASN A 884 -24.17 10.64 -0.89
CA ASN A 884 -22.93 11.41 -0.82
C ASN A 884 -23.14 12.86 -0.37
N GLY A 885 -22.06 13.51 0.10
CA GLY A 885 -22.04 14.93 0.44
C GLY A 885 -22.80 15.29 1.71
N ARG A 886 -22.99 14.35 2.65
CA ARG A 886 -23.64 14.58 3.95
C ARG A 886 -22.63 14.54 5.08
N ILE A 887 -22.81 15.47 6.04
CA ILE A 887 -21.97 15.58 7.23
C ILE A 887 -22.86 15.78 8.44
N LEU A 888 -22.63 15.02 9.51
CA LEU A 888 -23.19 15.28 10.82
C LEU A 888 -22.33 16.33 11.52
N ILE A 889 -22.96 17.37 12.09
CA ILE A 889 -22.27 18.42 12.83
C ILE A 889 -22.89 18.62 14.21
N GLU A 890 -22.05 18.61 15.23
CA GLU A 890 -22.42 18.93 16.61
C GLU A 890 -22.27 20.44 16.84
N ILE A 891 -23.31 21.08 17.34
CA ILE A 891 -23.36 22.52 17.49
C ILE A 891 -23.78 22.89 18.92
N ASP A 892 -23.06 23.84 19.54
CA ASP A 892 -23.52 24.46 20.80
C ASP A 892 -24.86 25.20 20.56
N PRO A 893 -25.84 25.06 21.45
CA PRO A 893 -27.10 25.81 21.33
C PRO A 893 -26.93 27.32 21.13
N GLU A 894 -25.86 27.92 21.65
CA GLU A 894 -25.58 29.35 21.49
C GLU A 894 -25.10 29.72 20.07
N ALA A 895 -24.50 28.75 19.35
CA ALA A 895 -23.95 28.93 18.00
C ALA A 895 -24.97 28.71 16.88
N VAL A 896 -26.19 28.21 17.17
CA VAL A 896 -27.20 27.83 16.17
C VAL A 896 -27.51 29.00 15.19
N GLY A 897 -27.65 30.21 15.71
CA GLY A 897 -27.91 31.38 14.86
C GLY A 897 -26.82 31.67 13.84
N ALA A 898 -25.55 31.53 14.26
CA ALA A 898 -24.38 31.71 13.37
C ALA A 898 -24.33 30.63 12.31
N VAL A 899 -24.52 29.36 12.71
CA VAL A 899 -24.49 28.21 11.79
C VAL A 899 -25.67 28.28 10.78
N THR A 900 -26.90 28.58 11.22
CA THR A 900 -28.05 28.71 10.33
C THR A 900 -27.87 29.85 9.32
N ASN A 901 -27.27 30.97 9.74
CA ASN A 901 -26.97 32.06 8.83
C ASN A 901 -25.90 31.70 7.80
N ALA A 902 -24.83 31.03 8.22
CA ALA A 902 -23.73 30.60 7.33
C ALA A 902 -24.20 29.55 6.31
N CYS A 903 -25.20 28.75 6.67
CA CYS A 903 -25.76 27.68 5.82
C CYS A 903 -27.12 28.07 5.22
N SER A 904 -27.50 29.36 5.14
CA SER A 904 -28.83 29.80 4.70
C SER A 904 -29.25 29.29 3.32
N ASP A 905 -28.30 29.10 2.42
CA ASP A 905 -28.51 28.60 1.05
C ASP A 905 -28.16 27.11 0.90
N LEU A 906 -27.89 26.41 2.00
CA LEU A 906 -27.49 25.01 2.03
C LEU A 906 -28.53 24.15 2.74
N PRO A 907 -28.63 22.87 2.38
CA PRO A 907 -29.52 21.95 3.09
C PRO A 907 -28.95 21.65 4.48
N LEU A 908 -29.43 22.32 5.49
CA LEU A 908 -29.09 22.13 6.90
C LEU A 908 -30.36 21.76 7.68
N LEU A 909 -30.34 20.57 8.30
CA LEU A 909 -31.50 20.07 9.07
C LEU A 909 -31.05 19.70 10.49
N ARG A 910 -31.81 20.20 11.48
CA ARG A 910 -31.61 19.80 12.86
C ARG A 910 -32.23 18.42 13.09
N LEU A 911 -31.43 17.47 13.60
CA LEU A 911 -31.87 16.12 13.90
C LEU A 911 -32.32 15.93 15.36
N GLY A 912 -31.67 16.59 16.31
CA GLY A 912 -32.00 16.41 17.71
C GLY A 912 -30.96 16.94 18.68
N ARG A 913 -30.78 16.19 19.78
CA ARG A 913 -29.89 16.59 20.89
C ARG A 913 -29.03 15.43 21.37
N LEU A 914 -27.79 15.73 21.74
CA LEU A 914 -26.86 14.81 22.36
C LEU A 914 -27.00 14.82 23.88
N GLY A 915 -26.85 13.65 24.51
CA GLY A 915 -26.90 13.47 25.96
C GLY A 915 -27.58 12.17 26.39
N GLY A 916 -27.43 11.82 27.66
CA GLY A 916 -27.92 10.55 28.18
C GLY A 916 -27.02 9.36 27.85
N GLU A 917 -27.54 8.15 28.02
CA GLU A 917 -26.81 6.90 27.92
C GLU A 917 -27.31 6.01 26.77
N ARG A 918 -28.33 6.44 26.02
CA ARG A 918 -28.99 5.67 24.98
C ARG A 918 -28.98 6.44 23.64
N ALA A 919 -28.84 5.73 22.58
CA ALA A 919 -29.09 6.23 21.23
C ALA A 919 -30.56 5.94 20.86
N LEU A 920 -31.33 6.99 20.63
CA LEU A 920 -32.72 6.93 20.22
C LEU A 920 -32.86 7.58 18.84
N LEU A 921 -33.23 6.78 17.82
CA LEU A 921 -33.52 7.29 16.48
C LEU A 921 -35.00 7.07 16.17
N ARG A 922 -35.73 8.17 15.88
CA ARG A 922 -37.18 8.20 15.66
C ARG A 922 -37.47 8.60 14.22
N HIS A 923 -38.62 8.13 13.74
CA HIS A 923 -39.25 8.62 12.51
C HIS A 923 -40.76 8.59 12.65
N ASN A 924 -41.46 9.70 12.39
CA ASN A 924 -42.89 9.87 12.59
C ASN A 924 -43.36 9.38 13.98
N GLY A 925 -42.61 9.70 15.03
CA GLY A 925 -42.91 9.30 16.40
C GLY A 925 -42.66 7.83 16.75
N THR A 926 -42.33 6.99 15.77
CA THR A 926 -41.90 5.59 15.96
C THR A 926 -40.42 5.53 16.27
N VAL A 927 -40.00 4.81 17.31
CA VAL A 927 -38.60 4.55 17.63
C VAL A 927 -38.14 3.35 16.81
N HIS A 928 -37.17 3.56 15.94
CA HIS A 928 -36.55 2.52 15.10
C HIS A 928 -35.26 1.97 15.71
N VAL A 929 -34.51 2.82 16.44
CA VAL A 929 -33.31 2.42 17.19
C VAL A 929 -33.48 2.90 18.64
N ASP A 930 -33.27 1.98 19.58
CA ASP A 930 -33.23 2.23 21.01
C ASP A 930 -32.20 1.29 21.66
N ALA A 931 -31.01 1.76 21.84
CA ALA A 931 -29.92 0.94 22.38
C ALA A 931 -29.01 1.75 23.34
N ALA A 932 -28.48 1.08 24.37
CA ALA A 932 -27.47 1.70 25.22
C ALA A 932 -26.18 1.91 24.44
N VAL A 933 -25.54 3.07 24.60
CA VAL A 933 -24.27 3.40 23.91
C VAL A 933 -23.20 2.38 24.20
N GLU A 934 -23.08 1.90 25.46
CA GLU A 934 -22.11 0.88 25.83
C GLU A 934 -22.36 -0.47 25.12
N THR A 935 -23.63 -0.82 24.86
CA THR A 935 -23.98 -2.02 24.09
C THR A 935 -23.55 -1.87 22.63
N LEU A 936 -23.77 -0.69 22.03
CA LEU A 936 -23.36 -0.39 20.68
C LEU A 936 -21.84 -0.40 20.55
N ALA A 937 -21.13 0.20 21.51
CA ALA A 937 -19.67 0.19 21.58
C ALA A 937 -19.10 -1.23 21.74
N ALA A 938 -19.77 -2.09 22.55
CA ALA A 938 -19.38 -3.48 22.70
C ALA A 938 -19.57 -4.28 21.39
N CYS A 939 -20.69 -4.05 20.67
CA CYS A 939 -20.93 -4.65 19.35
C CYS A 939 -19.84 -4.23 18.34
N TRP A 940 -19.53 -2.93 18.30
CA TRP A 940 -18.51 -2.40 17.39
C TRP A 940 -17.09 -2.93 17.68
N ARG A 941 -16.74 -3.14 18.95
CA ARG A 941 -15.45 -3.72 19.37
C ARG A 941 -15.38 -5.25 19.30
N GLY A 942 -16.50 -5.94 19.36
CA GLY A 942 -16.56 -7.40 19.50
C GLY A 942 -16.43 -8.22 18.22
N ALA A 943 -16.39 -7.56 17.05
CA ALA A 943 -16.23 -8.25 15.77
C ALA A 943 -14.78 -8.61 15.42
N GLU A 944 -13.81 -8.29 16.29
CA GLU A 944 -12.42 -8.74 16.15
C GLU A 944 -12.28 -10.19 16.71
N VAL A 945 -12.38 -11.16 15.84
CA VAL A 945 -12.07 -12.57 16.14
C VAL A 945 -10.72 -12.95 15.55
#